data_3ab103304c5733ba6bbcd552cbb72fa4
#
_entry.id   3ab103304c5733ba6bbcd552cbb72fa4
#
_cell.length_a   1.000
_cell.length_b   1.000
_cell.length_c   1.000
_cell.angle_alpha   90.00
_cell.angle_beta   90.00
_cell.angle_gamma   90.00
#
_symmetry.space_group_name_H-M   'P 1'
#
loop_
_entity.id
_entity.type
_entity.pdbx_description
1 polymer ?
#
loop_
_entity_poly.entity_id
_entity_poly.type
_entity_poly.pdbx_seq_one_letter_code
_entity_poly.pdbx_strand_id
1 'polypeptide(L)'
;MRISRREFVLRTTGVATLVLSQRRLLAAIPPVGSAENGGRRAWEIKVDASHPAHSFDPDQALGSSMDILPYGMVDKVYTEPVIKECLSAGWGPITYRQNTELQIAAWHWNRHGTWSDPARQSGYFTGSSEPFEFLRHSYGYPLPRRGNTRNGGTEHGYSRLTDGNPSSYWKSNPYLSSRFTGEGDALHPQWVVIDLGAVEQISVLRIAWEEPFARRYEVQYWTGEHAMDKPTEGKWAAFSQGTVENGQGGEVTLKLSALPVTARFLRIWMTESSGTCSTNSSQDPRNCAGYAIREVYAGNLNDGGEFVDLVQHRPDQGQTATYCSSIDPWHSASDLDEHAGDQTGFDLFFTSGITNHLPAMIPVAMLYGTPEDSAAQLAYLKKRGYPISYVEMGEEPDGQYMLPEDYGALYLQWATALHRVDASLKLGGPVFQGVNEDIKVWPDTQGRTSWLGRFVDYLKAHGRIADLAFMSFEHYPFPPCDVTWSDLYREPQLVSHILQAWRDDGLPEDVPLMNTESNVSWQLAQPFTEIFAALWLADSVGAFLTAGGAAYYHSPIQPEPLRSGCHGWTTYGNFVADESLNIRAHTSQYFASRLINLEWVKHGAGVHRIFPAGCELKDTAGHVLITAYAVERPDREWSLLLVNRDQSNAHPVVPVFHDQNGHTMHLGGPVRMASFGSEQYTWHSDGPNSRPDPDGPPLSSTEDADANTVFTLPKASVMVLRGKMG
;
A
#
# COMPACT_ATOMS: atom_id res chain seq x y z
N MET A 1 -22.30 8.27 0.62
CA MET A 1 -21.25 9.27 0.87
C MET A 1 -20.00 8.48 1.25
N ARG A 2 -19.11 8.19 0.29
CA ARG A 2 -17.92 7.38 0.54
C ARG A 2 -16.92 8.24 1.28
N ILE A 3 -16.67 7.95 2.53
CA ILE A 3 -15.57 8.54 3.28
C ILE A 3 -14.33 7.75 2.89
N SER A 4 -13.32 8.44 2.37
CA SER A 4 -12.13 7.87 1.78
C SER A 4 -11.24 7.18 2.81
N ARG A 5 -10.45 6.25 2.33
CA ARG A 5 -9.50 5.39 3.03
C ARG A 5 -8.52 6.08 4.00
N ARG A 6 -8.47 7.42 4.11
CA ARG A 6 -7.30 8.10 4.72
C ARG A 6 -7.56 9.47 5.36
N GLU A 7 -8.59 9.64 6.15
CA GLU A 7 -8.65 10.82 7.02
C GLU A 7 -7.55 10.82 8.12
N PHE A 8 -6.81 9.74 8.24
CA PHE A 8 -5.84 9.52 9.31
C PHE A 8 -4.48 10.25 9.12
N VAL A 9 -4.06 10.54 7.89
CA VAL A 9 -2.72 11.09 7.61
C VAL A 9 -2.69 12.64 7.56
N LEU A 10 -3.80 13.32 7.73
CA LEU A 10 -3.94 14.75 7.39
C LEU A 10 -3.61 15.76 8.48
N ARG A 11 -2.80 15.46 9.50
CA ARG A 11 -2.37 16.50 10.45
C ARG A 11 -0.95 16.38 10.99
N THR A 12 0.03 16.18 10.13
CA THR A 12 1.42 16.41 10.53
C THR A 12 2.21 17.09 9.42
N THR A 13 1.96 18.37 9.21
CA THR A 13 2.94 19.25 8.57
C THR A 13 3.64 20.07 9.65
N GLY A 14 4.59 19.46 10.30
CA GLY A 14 5.65 20.15 11.00
C GLY A 14 6.80 20.39 10.04
N VAL A 15 6.98 21.62 9.55
CA VAL A 15 8.16 22.05 8.81
C VAL A 15 9.36 21.91 9.74
N ALA A 16 10.13 20.83 9.60
CA ALA A 16 11.47 20.72 10.13
C ALA A 16 12.45 20.95 8.98
N THR A 17 13.09 22.10 9.03
CA THR A 17 14.24 22.48 8.20
C THR A 17 15.38 21.51 8.49
N LEU A 18 15.61 20.52 7.65
CA LEU A 18 16.80 19.66 7.67
C LEU A 18 17.76 20.14 6.60
N VAL A 19 18.64 21.08 6.99
CA VAL A 19 19.89 21.35 6.32
C VAL A 19 20.95 20.53 7.05
N LEU A 20 21.76 19.81 6.28
CA LEU A 20 23.01 19.11 6.65
C LEU A 20 22.96 17.59 6.71
N SER A 21 23.21 16.98 5.58
CA SER A 21 24.35 16.05 5.37
C SER A 21 24.38 15.42 3.99
N GLN A 22 24.43 16.22 2.94
CA GLN A 22 24.86 15.74 1.62
C GLN A 22 26.31 16.16 1.38
N ARG A 23 27.24 15.42 1.95
CA ARG A 23 28.64 15.42 1.52
C ARG A 23 29.15 14.00 1.49
N ARG A 24 28.93 13.34 0.34
CA ARG A 24 29.81 12.33 -0.28
C ARG A 24 29.02 11.62 -1.38
N LEU A 25 29.10 12.17 -2.58
CA LEU A 25 29.10 11.51 -3.88
C LEU A 25 28.80 12.54 -4.98
N LEU A 26 29.62 13.58 -5.04
CA LEU A 26 29.81 14.36 -6.26
C LEU A 26 31.30 14.68 -6.32
N ALA A 27 32.07 13.81 -6.94
CA ALA A 27 33.41 14.16 -7.42
C ALA A 27 33.19 15.29 -8.44
N ALA A 28 33.83 16.41 -8.19
CA ALA A 28 33.73 17.59 -9.02
C ALA A 28 34.21 17.29 -10.45
N ILE A 29 33.29 17.31 -11.40
CA ILE A 29 33.60 17.40 -12.83
C ILE A 29 33.81 18.90 -13.11
N PRO A 30 34.94 19.30 -13.73
CA PRO A 30 35.18 20.69 -14.04
C PRO A 30 34.17 21.21 -15.12
N PRO A 31 33.85 22.50 -15.14
CA PRO A 31 32.92 23.05 -16.13
C PRO A 31 33.55 23.00 -17.54
N VAL A 32 32.94 22.20 -18.41
CA VAL A 32 33.28 22.16 -19.84
C VAL A 32 32.35 23.10 -20.60
N GLY A 33 32.96 23.86 -21.49
CA GLY A 33 32.34 24.95 -22.21
C GLY A 33 31.20 24.56 -23.16
N SER A 34 30.33 25.51 -23.38
CA SER A 34 29.16 25.52 -24.26
C SER A 34 29.54 25.41 -25.73
N ALA A 35 28.92 24.47 -26.44
CA ALA A 35 28.92 24.50 -27.92
C ALA A 35 27.90 25.50 -28.39
N GLU A 36 28.32 26.55 -29.05
CA GLU A 36 27.46 27.53 -29.74
C GLU A 36 27.25 27.11 -31.20
N ASN A 37 26.00 26.77 -31.53
CA ASN A 37 25.54 26.77 -32.91
C ASN A 37 24.24 27.55 -33.02
N GLY A 38 24.29 28.64 -33.77
CA GLY A 38 23.17 29.42 -34.33
C GLY A 38 21.94 29.68 -33.46
N GLY A 39 22.05 30.44 -32.35
CA GLY A 39 20.91 31.19 -31.81
C GLY A 39 20.12 30.63 -30.62
N ARG A 40 20.22 29.38 -30.25
CA ARG A 40 19.70 28.87 -28.96
C ARG A 40 20.68 27.85 -28.37
N ARG A 41 21.08 28.07 -27.15
CA ARG A 41 21.94 27.14 -26.39
C ARG A 41 21.17 25.83 -26.15
N ALA A 42 21.66 24.70 -26.66
CA ALA A 42 21.14 23.39 -26.38
C ALA A 42 21.60 22.94 -24.97
N TRP A 43 20.73 22.23 -24.26
CA TRP A 43 21.02 21.67 -22.93
C TRP A 43 21.57 20.25 -23.05
N GLU A 44 22.67 20.00 -22.38
CA GLU A 44 23.23 18.66 -22.34
C GLU A 44 22.43 17.76 -21.40
N ILE A 45 22.02 16.59 -21.90
CA ILE A 45 21.57 15.47 -21.09
C ILE A 45 22.79 14.60 -20.85
N LYS A 46 23.38 14.72 -19.67
CA LYS A 46 24.59 13.99 -19.29
C LYS A 46 24.21 12.59 -18.82
N VAL A 47 24.82 11.57 -19.41
CA VAL A 47 24.64 10.15 -19.02
C VAL A 47 25.99 9.61 -18.57
N ASP A 48 26.08 9.12 -17.35
CA ASP A 48 27.24 8.38 -16.85
C ASP A 48 27.12 6.92 -17.27
N ALA A 49 27.70 6.60 -18.42
CA ALA A 49 27.70 5.23 -18.96
C ALA A 49 28.86 4.35 -18.42
N SER A 50 29.58 4.83 -17.42
CA SER A 50 30.70 4.10 -16.82
C SER A 50 30.25 2.91 -15.98
N HIS A 51 29.20 3.08 -15.19
CA HIS A 51 28.65 2.06 -14.28
C HIS A 51 27.12 2.15 -14.23
N PRO A 52 26.42 1.01 -14.43
CA PRO A 52 24.98 1.01 -14.24
C PRO A 52 24.64 1.27 -12.76
N ALA A 53 23.62 2.09 -12.53
CA ALA A 53 23.05 2.28 -11.20
C ALA A 53 22.31 1.02 -10.74
N HIS A 54 21.59 0.37 -11.68
CA HIS A 54 20.82 -0.83 -11.41
C HIS A 54 20.63 -1.66 -12.70
N SER A 55 20.14 -2.91 -12.53
CA SER A 55 19.77 -3.79 -13.63
C SER A 55 18.42 -4.45 -13.36
N PHE A 56 17.54 -4.49 -14.34
CA PHE A 56 16.20 -5.02 -14.21
C PHE A 56 15.72 -5.72 -15.48
N ASP A 57 14.81 -6.68 -15.32
CA ASP A 57 14.07 -7.29 -16.41
C ASP A 57 12.66 -6.68 -16.46
N PRO A 58 12.26 -5.99 -17.54
CA PRO A 58 10.93 -5.38 -17.63
C PRO A 58 9.78 -6.35 -17.39
N ASP A 59 9.94 -7.64 -17.76
CA ASP A 59 8.93 -8.68 -17.54
C ASP A 59 8.80 -9.10 -16.07
N GLN A 60 9.63 -8.56 -15.18
CA GLN A 60 9.55 -8.74 -13.74
C GLN A 60 9.39 -7.42 -12.99
N ALA A 61 9.89 -6.32 -13.56
CA ALA A 61 10.06 -5.05 -12.89
C ALA A 61 8.97 -4.02 -13.22
N LEU A 62 8.31 -4.11 -14.38
CA LEU A 62 7.33 -3.12 -14.84
C LEU A 62 5.96 -3.75 -15.00
N GLY A 63 5.17 -3.67 -13.95
CA GLY A 63 3.86 -4.28 -13.85
C GLY A 63 2.74 -3.31 -13.55
N SER A 64 1.54 -3.88 -13.42
CA SER A 64 0.36 -3.18 -12.97
C SER A 64 -0.49 -4.09 -12.07
N SER A 65 -1.55 -3.57 -11.49
CA SER A 65 -2.41 -4.33 -10.57
C SER A 65 -3.83 -4.45 -11.09
N MET A 66 -4.44 -5.60 -10.87
CA MET A 66 -5.89 -5.79 -10.91
C MET A 66 -6.41 -5.68 -9.48
N ASP A 67 -7.27 -4.71 -9.23
CA ASP A 67 -7.82 -4.43 -7.90
C ASP A 67 -9.29 -4.87 -7.79
N ILE A 68 -9.90 -4.65 -6.63
CA ILE A 68 -11.32 -4.96 -6.37
C ILE A 68 -12.22 -4.21 -7.35
N LEU A 69 -13.24 -4.92 -7.85
CA LEU A 69 -14.22 -4.36 -8.76
C LEU A 69 -15.54 -4.02 -8.02
N PRO A 70 -16.29 -3.03 -8.50
CA PRO A 70 -17.66 -2.83 -8.03
C PRO A 70 -18.53 -4.06 -8.31
N TYR A 71 -19.54 -4.31 -7.47
CA TYR A 71 -20.45 -5.44 -7.61
C TYR A 71 -21.07 -5.52 -9.02
N GLY A 72 -21.07 -6.71 -9.59
CA GLY A 72 -21.60 -7.00 -10.92
C GLY A 72 -20.69 -6.57 -12.09
N MET A 73 -19.44 -6.19 -11.82
CA MET A 73 -18.51 -5.69 -12.85
C MET A 73 -17.48 -6.71 -13.33
N VAL A 74 -17.27 -7.83 -12.63
CA VAL A 74 -16.29 -8.86 -13.02
C VAL A 74 -16.50 -9.29 -14.46
N ASP A 75 -17.72 -9.67 -14.83
CA ASP A 75 -18.03 -10.16 -16.18
C ASP A 75 -17.94 -9.08 -17.27
N LYS A 76 -17.91 -7.81 -16.90
CA LYS A 76 -17.75 -6.70 -17.85
C LYS A 76 -16.29 -6.36 -18.10
N VAL A 77 -15.45 -6.45 -17.06
CA VAL A 77 -14.01 -6.22 -17.17
C VAL A 77 -13.31 -7.40 -17.83
N TYR A 78 -13.68 -8.63 -17.45
CA TYR A 78 -13.03 -9.83 -17.97
C TYR A 78 -13.61 -10.28 -19.31
N THR A 79 -13.60 -9.35 -20.27
CA THR A 79 -13.92 -9.60 -21.68
C THR A 79 -12.69 -9.40 -22.55
N GLU A 80 -12.59 -10.13 -23.66
CA GLU A 80 -11.43 -10.03 -24.56
C GLU A 80 -11.12 -8.58 -25.01
N PRO A 81 -12.12 -7.75 -25.39
CA PRO A 81 -11.84 -6.36 -25.78
C PRO A 81 -11.25 -5.51 -24.64
N VAL A 82 -11.81 -5.62 -23.43
CA VAL A 82 -11.35 -4.83 -22.27
C VAL A 82 -9.96 -5.28 -21.83
N ILE A 83 -9.71 -6.59 -21.74
CA ILE A 83 -8.38 -7.12 -21.39
C ILE A 83 -7.33 -6.67 -22.41
N LYS A 84 -7.64 -6.77 -23.71
CA LYS A 84 -6.74 -6.31 -24.76
C LYS A 84 -6.42 -4.81 -24.61
N GLU A 85 -7.42 -4.00 -24.28
CA GLU A 85 -7.24 -2.57 -24.06
C GLU A 85 -6.37 -2.32 -22.84
N CYS A 86 -6.64 -2.99 -21.71
CA CYS A 86 -5.82 -2.89 -20.50
C CYS A 86 -4.34 -3.21 -20.79
N LEU A 87 -4.08 -4.33 -21.47
CA LEU A 87 -2.73 -4.75 -21.81
C LEU A 87 -2.04 -3.87 -22.88
N SER A 88 -2.82 -3.08 -23.65
CA SER A 88 -2.27 -2.17 -24.65
C SER A 88 -1.44 -1.03 -24.06
N ALA A 89 -1.54 -0.76 -22.75
CA ALA A 89 -0.66 0.13 -22.01
C ALA A 89 0.79 -0.41 -21.92
N GLY A 90 0.98 -1.71 -22.18
CA GLY A 90 2.28 -2.36 -22.29
C GLY A 90 2.86 -2.88 -20.98
N TRP A 91 2.14 -2.80 -19.85
CA TRP A 91 2.60 -3.36 -18.58
C TRP A 91 2.80 -4.88 -18.69
N GLY A 92 3.90 -5.39 -18.11
CA GLY A 92 4.27 -6.81 -18.13
C GLY A 92 3.50 -7.64 -17.10
N PRO A 93 4.04 -7.93 -15.90
CA PRO A 93 3.37 -8.73 -14.89
C PRO A 93 2.19 -7.98 -14.26
N ILE A 94 1.12 -8.70 -13.95
CA ILE A 94 -0.05 -8.15 -13.27
C ILE A 94 -0.16 -8.77 -11.88
N THR A 95 -0.24 -7.93 -10.83
CA THR A 95 -0.57 -8.38 -9.49
C THR A 95 -2.07 -8.56 -9.36
N TYR A 96 -2.47 -9.52 -8.53
CA TYR A 96 -3.85 -9.70 -8.14
C TYR A 96 -4.04 -9.09 -6.75
N ARG A 97 -4.62 -7.89 -6.70
CA ARG A 97 -4.89 -7.18 -5.45
C ARG A 97 -6.37 -7.22 -5.15
N GLN A 98 -6.74 -7.59 -3.93
CA GLN A 98 -8.15 -7.74 -3.55
C GLN A 98 -8.55 -6.93 -2.34
N ASN A 99 -7.67 -6.12 -1.81
CA ASN A 99 -7.93 -5.37 -0.58
C ASN A 99 -8.53 -6.29 0.51
N THR A 100 -7.94 -7.48 0.67
CA THR A 100 -8.46 -8.54 1.55
C THR A 100 -8.54 -8.12 3.00
N GLU A 101 -7.86 -7.05 3.38
CA GLU A 101 -7.73 -6.57 4.75
C GLU A 101 -8.19 -5.12 4.95
N LEU A 102 -8.41 -4.37 3.87
CA LEU A 102 -8.90 -3.00 3.95
C LEU A 102 -10.40 -2.89 3.76
N GLN A 103 -10.95 -3.58 2.77
CA GLN A 103 -12.38 -3.52 2.44
C GLN A 103 -13.13 -4.78 2.89
N ILE A 104 -12.40 -5.86 3.14
CA ILE A 104 -12.92 -7.19 3.40
C ILE A 104 -12.30 -7.69 4.69
N ALA A 105 -13.12 -7.89 5.70
CA ALA A 105 -12.68 -8.50 6.96
C ALA A 105 -12.75 -10.04 6.94
N ALA A 106 -13.49 -10.65 6.00
CA ALA A 106 -13.45 -12.08 5.73
C ALA A 106 -13.54 -12.31 4.22
N TRP A 107 -12.64 -13.11 3.68
CA TRP A 107 -12.56 -13.38 2.25
C TRP A 107 -12.61 -14.87 1.95
N HIS A 108 -13.62 -15.29 1.19
CA HIS A 108 -13.73 -16.64 0.67
C HIS A 108 -13.28 -16.64 -0.80
N TRP A 109 -12.00 -16.93 -1.03
CA TRP A 109 -11.44 -17.10 -2.38
C TRP A 109 -12.08 -18.27 -3.15
N ASN A 110 -12.65 -19.24 -2.39
CA ASN A 110 -13.45 -20.36 -2.89
C ASN A 110 -14.66 -20.53 -1.94
N ARG A 111 -15.87 -20.47 -2.46
CA ARG A 111 -17.08 -20.63 -1.66
C ARG A 111 -17.27 -22.07 -1.12
N HIS A 112 -16.64 -23.05 -1.79
CA HIS A 112 -16.60 -24.42 -1.32
C HIS A 112 -15.45 -24.59 -0.34
N GLY A 113 -15.79 -25.03 0.85
CA GLY A 113 -14.84 -25.18 1.92
C GLY A 113 -15.48 -25.76 3.16
N THR A 114 -14.77 -25.69 4.25
CA THR A 114 -15.20 -26.23 5.54
C THR A 114 -15.19 -25.16 6.62
N TRP A 115 -16.24 -25.15 7.42
CA TRP A 115 -16.31 -24.39 8.66
C TRP A 115 -15.80 -25.22 9.82
N SER A 116 -15.15 -24.60 10.80
CA SER A 116 -14.73 -25.28 12.04
C SER A 116 -15.93 -25.75 12.87
N ASP A 117 -17.10 -25.13 12.74
CA ASP A 117 -18.41 -25.64 13.19
C ASP A 117 -19.35 -25.80 11.97
N PRO A 118 -19.31 -26.98 11.30
CA PRO A 118 -20.12 -27.19 10.11
C PRO A 118 -21.63 -27.21 10.40
N ALA A 119 -22.03 -27.59 11.62
CA ALA A 119 -23.43 -27.68 11.99
C ALA A 119 -24.11 -26.30 12.06
N ARG A 120 -23.34 -25.26 12.42
CA ARG A 120 -23.80 -23.89 12.51
C ARG A 120 -23.35 -23.05 11.31
N GLN A 121 -22.55 -23.60 10.40
CA GLN A 121 -21.87 -22.86 9.32
C GLN A 121 -21.17 -21.61 9.87
N SER A 122 -20.33 -21.78 10.88
CA SER A 122 -19.64 -20.70 11.58
C SER A 122 -18.26 -21.13 12.07
N GLY A 123 -17.49 -20.18 12.52
CA GLY A 123 -16.15 -20.39 13.01
C GLY A 123 -15.09 -19.92 12.02
N TYR A 124 -14.06 -20.73 11.83
CA TYR A 124 -12.96 -20.46 10.92
C TYR A 124 -13.20 -21.22 9.62
N PHE A 125 -13.27 -20.48 8.53
CA PHE A 125 -13.49 -21.05 7.20
C PHE A 125 -12.17 -21.43 6.55
N THR A 126 -12.16 -22.55 5.81
CA THR A 126 -11.04 -22.96 4.97
C THR A 126 -11.57 -23.41 3.61
N GLY A 127 -11.19 -22.69 2.56
CA GLY A 127 -11.59 -22.99 1.19
C GLY A 127 -11.06 -24.33 0.72
N SER A 128 -11.79 -25.02 -0.16
CA SER A 128 -11.37 -26.29 -0.72
C SER A 128 -10.17 -26.14 -1.65
N SER A 129 -9.08 -26.85 -1.38
CA SER A 129 -7.92 -26.91 -2.27
C SER A 129 -8.10 -27.86 -3.47
N GLU A 130 -9.25 -28.52 -3.59
CA GLU A 130 -9.53 -29.41 -4.72
C GLU A 130 -10.23 -28.63 -5.85
N PRO A 131 -9.61 -28.53 -7.05
CA PRO A 131 -10.15 -27.77 -8.16
C PRO A 131 -11.24 -28.53 -8.90
N PHE A 132 -12.44 -28.58 -8.37
CA PHE A 132 -13.60 -29.29 -8.93
C PHE A 132 -14.53 -28.42 -9.77
N GLU A 133 -14.45 -27.11 -9.63
CA GLU A 133 -15.17 -26.15 -10.46
C GLU A 133 -14.24 -25.02 -10.93
N PHE A 134 -14.76 -24.20 -11.85
CA PHE A 134 -14.07 -22.99 -12.33
C PHE A 134 -14.42 -21.82 -11.42
N LEU A 135 -13.43 -21.26 -10.73
CA LEU A 135 -13.61 -20.12 -9.85
C LEU A 135 -13.66 -18.82 -10.67
N ARG A 136 -14.88 -18.40 -11.01
CA ARG A 136 -15.15 -17.17 -11.73
C ARG A 136 -15.18 -15.97 -10.81
N HIS A 137 -15.71 -16.13 -9.60
CA HIS A 137 -15.83 -15.13 -8.55
C HIS A 137 -15.19 -15.62 -7.27
N SER A 138 -14.71 -14.68 -6.48
CA SER A 138 -14.43 -14.85 -5.06
C SER A 138 -15.35 -13.91 -4.27
N TYR A 139 -15.45 -14.15 -2.97
CA TYR A 139 -16.44 -13.52 -2.12
C TYR A 139 -15.74 -12.80 -0.99
N GLY A 140 -15.67 -11.47 -1.09
CA GLY A 140 -15.12 -10.63 -0.07
C GLY A 140 -16.22 -9.83 0.60
N TYR A 141 -16.34 -9.98 1.91
CA TYR A 141 -17.43 -9.41 2.68
C TYR A 141 -16.89 -8.46 3.73
N PRO A 142 -17.29 -7.20 3.73
CA PRO A 142 -16.96 -6.31 4.82
C PRO A 142 -17.74 -6.74 6.06
N LEU A 143 -17.04 -7.25 7.04
CA LEU A 143 -17.61 -7.55 8.35
C LEU A 143 -17.66 -6.29 9.21
N PRO A 144 -18.65 -6.16 10.12
CA PRO A 144 -18.62 -5.14 11.13
C PRO A 144 -17.29 -5.18 11.89
N ARG A 145 -16.70 -4.02 12.12
CA ARG A 145 -15.45 -3.95 12.85
C ARG A 145 -15.68 -4.23 14.30
N ARG A 146 -15.32 -5.40 14.71
CA ARG A 146 -15.63 -5.94 16.03
C ARG A 146 -14.99 -5.16 17.17
N GLY A 147 -13.95 -4.38 16.92
CA GLY A 147 -13.28 -3.56 17.92
C GLY A 147 -12.88 -2.15 17.47
N ASN A 148 -12.90 -1.89 16.18
CA ASN A 148 -12.54 -0.59 15.61
C ASN A 148 -13.76 0.16 15.09
N THR A 149 -13.88 1.45 15.42
CA THR A 149 -14.88 2.36 14.87
C THR A 149 -14.35 3.18 13.71
N ARG A 150 -13.03 3.27 13.60
CA ARG A 150 -12.34 4.00 12.54
C ARG A 150 -11.22 3.15 11.97
N ASN A 151 -11.15 3.13 10.69
CA ASN A 151 -9.95 2.87 9.94
C ASN A 151 -10.18 3.28 8.51
N GLY A 152 -9.13 3.23 7.76
CA GLY A 152 -9.15 3.68 6.40
C GLY A 152 -9.88 2.80 5.42
N GLY A 153 -10.48 1.69 5.75
CA GLY A 153 -10.89 0.81 4.67
C GLY A 153 -12.29 0.33 4.67
N THR A 154 -12.85 -0.05 5.77
CA THR A 154 -14.17 -0.61 5.75
C THR A 154 -15.24 0.42 6.06
N GLU A 155 -16.32 0.25 5.42
CA GLU A 155 -17.41 1.19 5.38
C GLU A 155 -18.31 1.11 6.61
N HIS A 156 -18.21 0.03 7.38
CA HIS A 156 -19.12 -0.18 8.50
C HIS A 156 -18.74 0.56 9.77
N GLY A 157 -17.46 0.91 9.96
CA GLY A 157 -16.96 1.80 11.03
C GLY A 157 -17.57 1.56 12.41
N TYR A 158 -17.90 0.33 12.72
CA TYR A 158 -18.78 -0.08 13.79
C TYR A 158 -18.06 -1.05 14.72
N SER A 159 -18.08 -0.76 16.02
CA SER A 159 -17.42 -1.57 17.04
C SER A 159 -18.46 -2.26 17.93
N ARG A 160 -18.21 -3.51 18.28
CA ARG A 160 -19.00 -4.27 19.25
C ARG A 160 -18.65 -3.94 20.70
N LEU A 161 -17.64 -3.10 20.92
CA LEU A 161 -17.22 -2.68 22.25
C LEU A 161 -18.12 -1.59 22.86
N THR A 162 -18.86 -0.88 22.00
CA THR A 162 -19.69 0.27 22.37
C THR A 162 -21.01 0.31 21.59
N ASP A 163 -21.53 -0.86 21.18
CA ASP A 163 -22.76 -0.95 20.37
C ASP A 163 -24.06 -1.01 21.19
N GLY A 164 -23.95 -1.16 22.50
CA GLY A 164 -25.10 -1.29 23.40
C GLY A 164 -25.79 -2.67 23.30
N ASN A 165 -25.19 -3.64 22.65
CA ASN A 165 -25.74 -4.99 22.49
C ASN A 165 -24.99 -6.00 23.38
N PRO A 166 -25.56 -6.45 24.52
CA PRO A 166 -24.88 -7.37 25.42
C PRO A 166 -24.65 -8.77 24.84
N SER A 167 -25.18 -9.07 23.64
CA SER A 167 -24.99 -10.34 22.96
C SER A 167 -23.84 -10.32 21.94
N SER A 168 -23.38 -9.15 21.57
CA SER A 168 -22.22 -8.98 20.70
C SER A 168 -20.93 -8.86 21.51
N TYR A 169 -19.79 -9.08 20.88
CA TYR A 169 -18.49 -8.92 21.52
C TYR A 169 -17.37 -8.71 20.50
N TRP A 170 -16.33 -8.02 20.92
CA TRP A 170 -15.02 -8.04 20.28
C TRP A 170 -14.21 -9.22 20.82
N LYS A 171 -13.43 -9.86 19.94
CA LYS A 171 -12.42 -10.83 20.33
C LYS A 171 -11.13 -10.58 19.57
N SER A 172 -9.99 -10.67 20.24
CA SER A 172 -8.66 -10.56 19.65
C SER A 172 -8.33 -11.77 18.77
N ASN A 173 -7.36 -11.62 17.87
CA ASN A 173 -6.90 -12.68 17.00
C ASN A 173 -6.30 -13.84 17.85
N PRO A 174 -6.84 -15.08 17.76
CA PRO A 174 -6.37 -16.20 18.56
C PRO A 174 -4.94 -16.66 18.21
N TYR A 175 -4.48 -16.40 17.00
CA TYR A 175 -3.13 -16.76 16.56
C TYR A 175 -2.02 -15.92 17.22
N LEU A 176 -2.38 -14.88 17.99
CA LEU A 176 -1.46 -14.08 18.81
C LEU A 176 -1.34 -14.58 20.26
N SER A 177 -2.05 -15.63 20.62
CA SER A 177 -1.92 -16.26 21.93
C SER A 177 -0.68 -17.17 22.00
N SER A 178 -0.20 -17.40 23.24
CA SER A 178 0.93 -18.29 23.53
C SER A 178 0.78 -19.70 22.97
N ARG A 179 -0.44 -20.17 22.79
CA ARG A 179 -0.75 -21.45 22.19
C ARG A 179 -0.26 -21.58 20.74
N PHE A 180 -0.33 -20.49 19.96
CA PHE A 180 -0.03 -20.49 18.54
C PHE A 180 1.32 -19.85 18.25
N THR A 181 1.69 -18.79 18.96
CA THR A 181 3.01 -18.15 18.82
C THR A 181 4.13 -18.97 19.43
N GLY A 182 3.84 -19.76 20.47
CA GLY A 182 4.85 -20.41 21.32
C GLY A 182 5.54 -19.47 22.30
N GLU A 183 5.14 -18.19 22.31
CA GLU A 183 5.66 -17.13 23.19
C GLU A 183 4.62 -16.78 24.26
N GLY A 184 5.05 -16.23 25.39
CA GLY A 184 4.09 -15.82 26.43
C GLY A 184 3.19 -14.66 25.98
N ASP A 185 1.92 -14.67 26.39
CA ASP A 185 0.93 -13.65 26.01
C ASP A 185 1.40 -12.20 26.31
N ALA A 186 2.29 -12.02 27.28
CA ALA A 186 2.86 -10.71 27.62
C ALA A 186 3.81 -10.16 26.53
N LEU A 187 4.30 -10.99 25.61
CA LEU A 187 5.09 -10.55 24.45
C LEU A 187 4.21 -10.11 23.28
N HIS A 188 2.95 -10.53 23.26
CA HIS A 188 1.91 -10.18 22.31
C HIS A 188 0.69 -9.60 23.01
N PRO A 189 0.86 -8.50 23.79
CA PRO A 189 -0.23 -7.94 24.57
C PRO A 189 -1.31 -7.40 23.63
N GLN A 190 -2.55 -7.81 23.89
CA GLN A 190 -3.67 -7.31 23.15
C GLN A 190 -4.29 -6.12 23.88
N TRP A 191 -4.88 -5.20 23.13
CA TRP A 191 -5.37 -3.97 23.73
C TRP A 191 -6.63 -3.42 23.06
N VAL A 192 -7.35 -2.65 23.84
CA VAL A 192 -8.49 -1.83 23.40
C VAL A 192 -8.24 -0.40 23.84
N VAL A 193 -8.40 0.55 22.94
CA VAL A 193 -8.38 1.99 23.24
C VAL A 193 -9.79 2.56 23.08
N ILE A 194 -10.21 3.39 24.03
CA ILE A 194 -11.44 4.15 24.02
C ILE A 194 -11.05 5.62 23.79
N ASP A 195 -11.60 6.27 22.76
CA ASP A 195 -11.46 7.70 22.51
C ASP A 195 -12.76 8.42 22.90
N LEU A 196 -12.78 9.12 24.01
CA LEU A 196 -13.92 9.85 24.50
C LEU A 196 -14.27 11.09 23.65
N GLY A 197 -13.45 11.40 22.62
CA GLY A 197 -13.66 12.55 21.74
C GLY A 197 -13.20 13.89 22.34
N ALA A 198 -13.22 14.00 23.65
CA ALA A 198 -12.80 15.17 24.42
C ALA A 198 -12.03 14.75 25.67
N VAL A 199 -11.31 15.72 26.25
CA VAL A 199 -10.64 15.53 27.54
C VAL A 199 -11.66 15.54 28.65
N GLU A 200 -11.73 14.44 29.40
CA GLU A 200 -12.72 14.21 30.46
C GLU A 200 -12.07 13.85 31.81
N GLN A 201 -12.86 13.89 32.88
CA GLN A 201 -12.45 13.46 34.20
C GLN A 201 -12.84 11.98 34.38
N ILE A 202 -11.87 11.10 34.63
CA ILE A 202 -12.09 9.65 34.68
C ILE A 202 -11.60 9.09 36.01
N SER A 203 -12.45 8.32 36.70
CA SER A 203 -12.07 7.59 37.92
C SER A 203 -12.56 6.15 37.94
N VAL A 204 -13.46 5.77 37.02
CA VAL A 204 -14.10 4.45 37.00
C VAL A 204 -14.09 3.90 35.55
N LEU A 205 -13.82 2.60 35.44
CA LEU A 205 -14.03 1.83 34.23
C LEU A 205 -14.90 0.62 34.57
N ARG A 206 -15.89 0.31 33.71
CA ARG A 206 -16.61 -0.94 33.77
C ARG A 206 -16.34 -1.74 32.51
N ILE A 207 -16.09 -3.03 32.63
CA ILE A 207 -15.85 -3.96 31.55
C ILE A 207 -16.82 -5.11 31.67
N ALA A 208 -17.57 -5.39 30.61
CA ALA A 208 -18.34 -6.63 30.48
C ALA A 208 -17.50 -7.61 29.64
N TRP A 209 -16.82 -8.52 30.32
CA TRP A 209 -16.02 -9.54 29.68
C TRP A 209 -16.89 -10.62 29.02
N GLU A 210 -16.41 -11.13 27.89
CA GLU A 210 -16.78 -12.41 27.32
C GLU A 210 -15.63 -13.42 27.59
N GLU A 211 -15.75 -14.66 27.19
CA GLU A 211 -14.68 -15.64 27.26
C GLU A 211 -13.98 -15.86 25.90
N PRO A 212 -12.67 -15.94 25.91
CA PRO A 212 -11.74 -15.82 27.05
C PRO A 212 -11.58 -14.38 27.53
N PHE A 213 -11.46 -14.19 28.85
CA PHE A 213 -11.23 -12.89 29.48
C PHE A 213 -9.77 -12.68 29.89
N ALA A 214 -9.37 -11.44 30.21
CA ALA A 214 -8.04 -11.17 30.70
C ALA A 214 -7.93 -11.47 32.21
N ARG A 215 -6.95 -12.32 32.59
CA ARG A 215 -6.55 -12.55 33.97
C ARG A 215 -5.63 -11.44 34.47
N ARG A 216 -4.70 -11.02 33.62
CA ARG A 216 -3.81 -9.90 33.91
C ARG A 216 -3.99 -8.81 32.89
N TYR A 217 -4.24 -7.61 33.35
CA TYR A 217 -4.38 -6.44 32.51
C TYR A 217 -4.14 -5.15 33.29
N GLU A 218 -3.84 -4.08 32.57
CA GLU A 218 -3.63 -2.75 33.11
C GLU A 218 -4.51 -1.73 32.38
N VAL A 219 -5.21 -0.87 33.13
CA VAL A 219 -5.92 0.26 32.57
C VAL A 219 -5.00 1.48 32.61
N GLN A 220 -4.83 2.10 31.45
CA GLN A 220 -3.90 3.20 31.22
C GLN A 220 -4.62 4.39 30.58
N TYR A 221 -4.02 5.57 30.69
CA TYR A 221 -4.45 6.78 30.00
C TYR A 221 -3.32 7.42 29.23
N TRP A 222 -3.65 8.12 28.13
CA TRP A 222 -2.67 8.79 27.29
C TRP A 222 -2.34 10.18 27.80
N THR A 223 -1.05 10.54 27.81
CA THR A 223 -0.57 11.84 28.32
C THR A 223 -0.27 12.85 27.21
N GLY A 224 -0.33 12.46 25.93
CA GLY A 224 -0.11 13.32 24.77
C GLY A 224 -1.41 13.88 24.18
N GLU A 225 -1.29 14.49 23.00
CA GLU A 225 -2.44 15.09 22.31
C GLU A 225 -3.36 14.01 21.74
N HIS A 226 -2.85 13.11 20.88
CA HIS A 226 -3.65 12.08 20.24
C HIS A 226 -2.91 10.74 20.20
N ALA A 227 -3.48 9.73 20.84
CA ALA A 227 -2.82 8.44 21.06
C ALA A 227 -2.57 7.67 19.75
N MET A 228 -3.46 7.81 18.78
CA MET A 228 -3.43 7.04 17.54
C MET A 228 -2.72 7.80 16.40
N ASP A 229 -3.00 9.09 16.26
CA ASP A 229 -2.42 9.91 15.18
C ASP A 229 -1.00 10.39 15.49
N LYS A 230 -0.67 10.50 16.80
CA LYS A 230 0.61 11.03 17.30
C LYS A 230 1.22 10.08 18.34
N PRO A 231 1.50 8.83 17.96
CA PRO A 231 1.92 7.79 18.90
C PRO A 231 3.26 8.05 19.56
N THR A 232 4.06 8.96 19.03
CA THR A 232 5.39 9.32 19.59
C THR A 232 5.36 10.59 20.43
N GLU A 233 4.25 11.34 20.46
CA GLU A 233 4.13 12.64 21.16
C GLU A 233 3.54 12.52 22.56
N GLY A 234 3.54 11.33 23.15
CA GLY A 234 3.03 11.08 24.49
C GLY A 234 3.46 9.71 25.02
N LYS A 235 2.82 9.30 26.09
CA LYS A 235 3.01 7.96 26.66
C LYS A 235 1.75 7.47 27.35
N TRP A 236 1.59 6.17 27.41
CA TRP A 236 0.61 5.53 28.23
C TRP A 236 1.08 5.52 29.69
N ALA A 237 0.23 5.95 30.60
CA ALA A 237 0.45 5.95 32.04
C ALA A 237 -0.63 5.12 32.73
N ALA A 238 -0.22 4.24 33.65
CA ALA A 238 -1.16 3.46 34.43
C ALA A 238 -1.96 4.32 35.39
N PHE A 239 -3.25 4.03 35.53
CA PHE A 239 -4.01 4.55 36.67
C PHE A 239 -3.49 3.93 37.97
N SER A 240 -3.51 4.70 39.06
CA SER A 240 -2.94 4.25 40.36
C SER A 240 -3.55 2.97 40.94
N GLN A 241 -4.76 2.61 40.50
CA GLN A 241 -5.49 1.39 40.85
C GLN A 241 -5.96 0.63 39.59
N GLY A 242 -5.29 0.86 38.44
CA GLY A 242 -5.66 0.30 37.15
C GLY A 242 -5.10 -1.08 36.86
N THR A 243 -4.21 -1.62 37.72
CA THR A 243 -3.59 -2.94 37.53
C THR A 243 -4.44 -4.06 38.14
N VAL A 244 -4.73 -5.09 37.34
CA VAL A 244 -5.47 -6.29 37.76
C VAL A 244 -4.60 -7.52 37.50
N GLU A 245 -4.27 -8.26 38.57
CA GLU A 245 -3.42 -9.44 38.51
C GLU A 245 -4.19 -10.77 38.46
N ASN A 246 -5.46 -10.78 38.90
CA ASN A 246 -6.28 -12.00 39.01
C ASN A 246 -7.72 -11.70 38.58
N GLY A 247 -7.92 -11.28 37.33
CA GLY A 247 -9.22 -11.04 36.76
C GLY A 247 -10.10 -12.29 36.74
N GLN A 248 -11.41 -12.12 36.98
CA GLN A 248 -12.37 -13.23 37.12
C GLN A 248 -13.38 -13.31 35.97
N GLY A 249 -13.31 -12.37 35.00
CA GLY A 249 -14.31 -12.29 33.95
C GLY A 249 -15.67 -11.72 34.42
N GLY A 250 -16.69 -11.83 33.56
CA GLY A 250 -18.02 -11.26 33.83
C GLY A 250 -18.05 -9.75 33.83
N GLU A 251 -19.02 -9.14 34.52
CA GLU A 251 -19.08 -7.68 34.66
C GLU A 251 -18.20 -7.21 35.83
N VAL A 252 -17.24 -6.36 35.52
CA VAL A 252 -16.28 -5.84 36.50
C VAL A 252 -16.34 -4.31 36.50
N THR A 253 -16.44 -3.70 37.68
CA THR A 253 -16.32 -2.26 37.88
C THR A 253 -15.05 -1.98 38.64
N LEU A 254 -14.16 -1.19 38.03
CA LEU A 254 -12.85 -0.84 38.58
C LEU A 254 -12.86 0.64 38.99
N LYS A 255 -12.53 0.91 40.25
CA LYS A 255 -12.13 2.24 40.68
C LYS A 255 -10.65 2.43 40.27
N LEU A 256 -10.39 3.27 39.29
CA LEU A 256 -9.08 3.43 38.68
C LEU A 256 -8.14 4.32 39.52
N SER A 257 -8.69 5.26 40.29
CA SER A 257 -7.95 6.22 41.10
C SER A 257 -8.78 6.79 42.22
N ALA A 258 -8.14 7.34 43.25
CA ALA A 258 -8.84 8.01 44.35
C ALA A 258 -9.45 9.34 43.92
N LEU A 259 -8.78 10.08 43.05
CA LEU A 259 -9.24 11.32 42.43
C LEU A 259 -9.34 11.13 40.93
N PRO A 260 -10.30 11.76 40.22
CA PRO A 260 -10.38 11.66 38.78
C PRO A 260 -9.09 12.09 38.06
N VAL A 261 -8.73 11.39 37.01
CA VAL A 261 -7.63 11.71 36.11
C VAL A 261 -8.18 12.35 34.85
N THR A 262 -7.55 13.42 34.41
CA THR A 262 -7.94 14.13 33.19
C THR A 262 -7.33 13.41 31.97
N ALA A 263 -8.17 12.83 31.12
CA ALA A 263 -7.73 12.10 29.93
C ALA A 263 -8.81 12.10 28.83
N ARG A 264 -8.37 11.95 27.59
CA ARG A 264 -9.25 11.68 26.44
C ARG A 264 -9.23 10.21 26.05
N PHE A 265 -8.03 9.60 26.03
CA PHE A 265 -7.83 8.21 25.60
C PHE A 265 -7.55 7.33 26.80
N LEU A 266 -8.24 6.20 26.85
CA LEU A 266 -8.05 5.12 27.82
C LEU A 266 -7.62 3.86 27.06
N ARG A 267 -6.74 3.05 27.66
CA ARG A 267 -6.32 1.76 27.10
C ARG A 267 -6.49 0.65 28.14
N ILE A 268 -7.06 -0.47 27.71
CA ILE A 268 -7.03 -1.74 28.43
C ILE A 268 -5.92 -2.56 27.78
N TRP A 269 -4.84 -2.82 28.52
CA TRP A 269 -3.66 -3.53 28.07
C TRP A 269 -3.63 -4.93 28.71
N MET A 270 -3.85 -5.99 27.91
CA MET A 270 -4.08 -7.36 28.37
C MET A 270 -2.85 -8.22 28.10
N THR A 271 -2.36 -8.93 29.12
CA THR A 271 -1.08 -9.67 29.07
C THR A 271 -1.19 -11.14 29.51
N GLU A 272 -2.33 -11.60 30.02
CA GLU A 272 -2.56 -13.00 30.35
C GLU A 272 -4.04 -13.37 30.15
N SER A 273 -4.29 -14.36 29.29
CA SER A 273 -5.63 -14.85 28.99
C SER A 273 -6.10 -15.89 30.02
N SER A 274 -7.42 -15.97 30.21
CA SER A 274 -8.04 -17.04 30.99
C SER A 274 -7.94 -18.41 30.32
N GLY A 275 -7.83 -18.44 28.99
CA GLY A 275 -7.86 -19.68 28.21
C GLY A 275 -9.20 -20.44 28.26
N THR A 276 -10.27 -19.75 28.65
CA THR A 276 -11.61 -20.34 28.77
C THR A 276 -12.44 -20.15 27.51
N CYS A 277 -13.46 -20.96 27.30
CA CYS A 277 -14.40 -20.81 26.20
C CYS A 277 -15.81 -21.22 26.66
N SER A 278 -16.72 -20.26 26.68
CA SER A 278 -18.11 -20.51 27.05
C SER A 278 -19.07 -20.36 25.87
N THR A 279 -18.83 -19.38 25.00
CA THR A 279 -19.77 -18.96 23.95
C THR A 279 -19.68 -19.82 22.71
N ASN A 280 -18.46 -20.18 22.29
CA ASN A 280 -18.21 -21.04 21.15
C ASN A 280 -17.75 -22.43 21.61
N SER A 281 -17.84 -23.43 20.73
CA SER A 281 -17.41 -24.80 21.06
C SER A 281 -15.95 -24.85 21.50
N SER A 282 -15.67 -25.54 22.60
CA SER A 282 -14.30 -25.82 23.06
C SER A 282 -13.55 -26.86 22.22
N GLN A 283 -14.22 -27.45 21.22
CA GLN A 283 -13.56 -28.37 20.30
C GLN A 283 -12.52 -27.70 19.41
N ASP A 284 -12.74 -26.45 19.07
CA ASP A 284 -11.75 -25.65 18.35
C ASP A 284 -10.95 -24.81 19.36
N PRO A 285 -9.61 -25.05 19.45
CA PRO A 285 -8.78 -24.35 20.41
C PRO A 285 -8.68 -22.85 20.20
N ARG A 286 -8.98 -22.36 19.00
CA ARG A 286 -9.00 -20.92 18.68
C ARG A 286 -10.11 -20.19 19.43
N ASN A 287 -11.20 -20.88 19.74
CA ASN A 287 -12.30 -20.28 20.51
C ASN A 287 -11.90 -19.94 21.95
N CYS A 288 -10.91 -20.65 22.51
CA CYS A 288 -10.43 -20.45 23.88
C CYS A 288 -9.17 -19.58 23.95
N ALA A 289 -8.70 -19.02 22.86
CA ALA A 289 -7.47 -18.24 22.77
C ALA A 289 -7.75 -16.76 22.56
N GLY A 290 -6.89 -15.90 23.09
CA GLY A 290 -7.02 -14.43 23.01
C GLY A 290 -7.86 -13.85 24.15
N TYR A 291 -8.55 -12.74 23.89
CA TYR A 291 -9.34 -11.97 24.83
C TYR A 291 -10.65 -11.54 24.20
N ALA A 292 -11.75 -11.52 24.98
CA ALA A 292 -13.05 -11.09 24.47
C ALA A 292 -13.75 -10.14 25.43
N ILE A 293 -14.33 -9.05 24.88
CA ILE A 293 -15.04 -8.02 25.62
C ILE A 293 -16.38 -7.76 24.93
N ARG A 294 -17.48 -7.76 25.70
CA ARG A 294 -18.83 -7.41 25.23
C ARG A 294 -19.00 -5.90 25.13
N GLU A 295 -18.73 -5.21 26.24
CA GLU A 295 -18.95 -3.76 26.35
C GLU A 295 -17.93 -3.13 27.30
N VAL A 296 -17.59 -1.87 27.02
CA VAL A 296 -16.74 -1.04 27.87
C VAL A 296 -17.45 0.26 28.22
N TYR A 297 -17.35 0.67 29.49
CA TYR A 297 -17.94 1.88 30.04
C TYR A 297 -16.86 2.66 30.78
N ALA A 298 -16.78 3.96 30.62
CA ALA A 298 -15.78 4.80 31.27
C ALA A 298 -16.39 6.09 31.78
N GLY A 299 -16.03 6.51 33.00
CA GLY A 299 -16.56 7.74 33.56
C GLY A 299 -16.19 7.96 35.01
N ASN A 300 -17.13 8.53 35.77
CA ASN A 300 -16.96 8.95 37.16
C ASN A 300 -18.06 8.47 38.06
N LEU A 301 -17.85 8.61 39.37
CA LEU A 301 -18.93 8.61 40.34
C LEU A 301 -19.41 10.05 40.58
N ASN A 302 -20.73 10.25 40.56
CA ASN A 302 -21.33 11.54 41.00
C ASN A 302 -21.24 11.72 42.52
N ASP A 303 -21.68 12.85 43.04
CA ASP A 303 -21.67 13.15 44.47
C ASP A 303 -22.48 12.14 45.31
N GLY A 304 -23.44 11.45 44.70
CA GLY A 304 -24.24 10.37 45.30
C GLY A 304 -23.56 8.98 45.25
N GLY A 305 -22.39 8.87 44.59
CA GLY A 305 -21.66 7.60 44.39
C GLY A 305 -22.22 6.76 43.25
N GLU A 306 -23.08 7.29 42.40
CA GLU A 306 -23.58 6.61 41.21
C GLU A 306 -22.61 6.78 40.02
N PHE A 307 -22.43 5.72 39.23
CA PHE A 307 -21.60 5.75 38.04
C PHE A 307 -22.25 6.56 36.91
N VAL A 308 -21.53 7.55 36.45
CA VAL A 308 -21.90 8.37 35.28
C VAL A 308 -21.02 7.93 34.13
N ASP A 309 -21.64 7.29 33.14
CA ASP A 309 -20.97 6.83 31.95
C ASP A 309 -20.78 7.95 30.92
N LEU A 310 -19.59 8.05 30.34
CA LEU A 310 -19.24 9.00 29.29
C LEU A 310 -19.21 8.37 27.90
N VAL A 311 -19.30 7.03 27.85
CA VAL A 311 -19.27 6.26 26.59
C VAL A 311 -20.67 6.30 25.95
N GLN A 312 -20.71 6.54 24.66
CA GLN A 312 -21.95 6.49 23.87
C GLN A 312 -22.09 5.10 23.25
N HIS A 313 -23.10 4.36 23.70
CA HIS A 313 -23.43 3.03 23.25
C HIS A 313 -24.47 3.09 22.13
N ARG A 314 -24.05 2.83 20.90
CA ARG A 314 -24.90 2.88 19.71
C ARG A 314 -24.46 1.85 18.66
N PRO A 315 -25.42 1.24 17.94
CA PRO A 315 -25.12 0.28 16.86
C PRO A 315 -24.77 0.98 15.52
N ASP A 316 -24.25 2.19 15.56
CA ASP A 316 -23.93 2.99 14.39
C ASP A 316 -22.68 3.86 14.63
N GLN A 317 -22.31 4.68 13.66
CA GLN A 317 -21.15 5.58 13.74
C GLN A 317 -21.26 6.67 14.81
N GLY A 318 -22.41 6.83 15.48
CA GLY A 318 -22.58 7.73 16.63
C GLY A 318 -22.07 7.16 17.94
N GLN A 319 -21.54 5.93 17.95
CA GLN A 319 -20.92 5.34 19.13
C GLN A 319 -19.60 6.03 19.50
N THR A 320 -19.18 5.90 20.75
CA THR A 320 -17.83 6.32 21.17
C THR A 320 -16.78 5.53 20.39
N ALA A 321 -15.80 6.24 19.85
CA ALA A 321 -14.75 5.64 19.04
C ALA A 321 -13.87 4.69 19.86
N THR A 322 -13.61 3.52 19.30
CA THR A 322 -12.68 2.53 19.86
C THR A 322 -11.68 2.05 18.82
N TYR A 323 -10.56 1.56 19.31
CA TYR A 323 -9.50 0.92 18.50
C TYR A 323 -9.07 -0.36 19.20
N CYS A 324 -8.64 -1.36 18.44
CA CYS A 324 -8.15 -2.61 19.00
C CYS A 324 -6.90 -3.09 18.26
N SER A 325 -6.09 -3.89 18.96
CA SER A 325 -4.83 -4.45 18.46
C SER A 325 -5.01 -5.44 17.31
N SER A 326 -6.07 -6.24 17.37
CA SER A 326 -6.36 -7.30 16.41
C SER A 326 -7.83 -7.71 16.48
N ILE A 327 -8.26 -8.49 15.50
CA ILE A 327 -9.64 -9.01 15.40
C ILE A 327 -9.59 -10.51 15.10
N ASP A 328 -10.46 -11.25 15.77
CA ASP A 328 -10.66 -12.68 15.51
C ASP A 328 -11.28 -12.89 14.12
N PRO A 329 -10.68 -13.70 13.24
CA PRO A 329 -11.25 -14.04 11.94
C PRO A 329 -12.48 -14.95 12.01
N TRP A 330 -12.94 -15.33 13.20
CA TRP A 330 -14.17 -16.08 13.38
C TRP A 330 -15.38 -15.31 12.80
N HIS A 331 -16.17 -15.98 11.97
CA HIS A 331 -17.40 -15.44 11.39
C HIS A 331 -18.40 -16.56 11.11
N SER A 332 -19.58 -16.21 10.58
CA SER A 332 -20.60 -17.17 10.20
C SER A 332 -21.11 -16.89 8.78
N ALA A 333 -21.77 -17.86 8.18
CA ALA A 333 -22.39 -17.66 6.87
C ALA A 333 -23.38 -16.47 6.84
N SER A 334 -23.99 -16.16 7.99
CA SER A 334 -24.90 -15.02 8.12
C SER A 334 -24.21 -13.65 8.18
N ASP A 335 -22.89 -13.61 8.44
CA ASP A 335 -22.10 -12.38 8.45
C ASP A 335 -21.67 -11.95 7.05
N LEU A 336 -21.87 -12.82 6.05
CA LEU A 336 -21.41 -12.59 4.68
C LEU A 336 -22.39 -11.69 3.91
N ASP A 337 -21.83 -10.68 3.25
CA ASP A 337 -22.58 -9.78 2.36
C ASP A 337 -22.03 -9.87 0.94
N GLU A 338 -22.66 -10.68 0.10
CA GLU A 338 -22.25 -10.91 -1.30
C GLU A 338 -22.24 -9.64 -2.15
N HIS A 339 -22.87 -8.56 -1.70
CA HIS A 339 -22.96 -7.30 -2.43
C HIS A 339 -21.91 -6.28 -2.01
N ALA A 340 -21.10 -6.57 -0.99
CA ALA A 340 -20.09 -5.66 -0.49
C ALA A 340 -18.94 -5.40 -1.47
N GLY A 341 -18.68 -6.35 -2.38
CA GLY A 341 -17.70 -6.21 -3.44
C GLY A 341 -17.83 -7.35 -4.44
N ASP A 342 -17.52 -7.09 -5.70
CA ASP A 342 -17.45 -8.09 -6.73
C ASP A 342 -15.99 -8.42 -7.01
N GLN A 343 -15.57 -9.62 -6.65
CA GLN A 343 -14.19 -10.01 -6.74
C GLN A 343 -13.97 -11.12 -7.75
N THR A 344 -12.90 -10.99 -8.49
CA THR A 344 -12.52 -11.97 -9.50
C THR A 344 -12.08 -13.28 -8.85
N GLY A 345 -12.57 -14.39 -9.37
CA GLY A 345 -12.05 -15.71 -8.98
C GLY A 345 -10.71 -16.01 -9.64
N PHE A 346 -9.91 -16.82 -8.99
CA PHE A 346 -8.55 -17.13 -9.46
C PHE A 346 -8.51 -17.78 -10.84
N ASP A 347 -9.45 -18.69 -11.15
CA ASP A 347 -9.45 -19.33 -12.47
C ASP A 347 -9.71 -18.30 -13.58
N LEU A 348 -10.64 -17.37 -13.34
CA LEU A 348 -10.90 -16.28 -14.30
C LEU A 348 -9.68 -15.38 -14.46
N PHE A 349 -9.04 -14.96 -13.36
CA PHE A 349 -7.85 -14.14 -13.40
C PHE A 349 -6.74 -14.79 -14.25
N PHE A 350 -6.38 -16.04 -13.96
CA PHE A 350 -5.26 -16.70 -14.63
C PHE A 350 -5.57 -17.15 -16.08
N THR A 351 -6.83 -17.44 -16.41
CA THR A 351 -7.18 -17.97 -17.74
C THR A 351 -7.71 -16.92 -18.71
N SER A 352 -8.04 -15.72 -18.24
CA SER A 352 -8.58 -14.65 -19.09
C SER A 352 -7.56 -14.01 -20.05
N GLY A 353 -6.29 -14.20 -19.80
CA GLY A 353 -5.20 -13.52 -20.51
C GLY A 353 -4.71 -12.24 -19.86
N ILE A 354 -5.36 -11.74 -18.78
CA ILE A 354 -4.96 -10.49 -18.11
C ILE A 354 -3.54 -10.55 -17.53
N THR A 355 -3.06 -11.75 -17.16
CA THR A 355 -1.70 -11.96 -16.64
C THR A 355 -0.61 -11.80 -17.69
N ASN A 356 -0.98 -11.52 -18.95
CA ASN A 356 -0.04 -11.39 -20.07
C ASN A 356 0.87 -12.62 -20.23
N HIS A 357 0.42 -13.80 -19.81
CA HIS A 357 1.17 -15.07 -19.77
C HIS A 357 2.42 -15.05 -18.89
N LEU A 358 2.55 -14.04 -18.02
CA LEU A 358 3.62 -13.94 -17.04
C LEU A 358 3.17 -14.47 -15.68
N PRO A 359 4.11 -14.90 -14.81
CA PRO A 359 3.79 -15.22 -13.44
C PRO A 359 3.24 -14.01 -12.69
N ALA A 360 2.19 -14.21 -11.89
CA ALA A 360 1.52 -13.16 -11.14
C ALA A 360 1.91 -13.17 -9.66
N MET A 361 2.00 -12.00 -9.04
CA MET A 361 1.99 -11.85 -7.60
C MET A 361 0.54 -11.97 -7.12
N ILE A 362 0.32 -12.72 -6.04
CA ILE A 362 -1.01 -12.96 -5.45
C ILE A 362 -1.01 -12.62 -3.96
N PRO A 363 -2.13 -12.12 -3.40
CA PRO A 363 -2.26 -11.85 -1.98
C PRO A 363 -2.68 -13.09 -1.20
N VAL A 364 -2.41 -13.08 0.10
CA VAL A 364 -3.06 -13.93 1.10
C VAL A 364 -3.60 -13.07 2.24
N ALA A 365 -4.78 -13.39 2.74
CA ALA A 365 -5.34 -12.71 3.90
C ALA A 365 -4.59 -13.12 5.18
N MET A 366 -4.19 -12.15 5.98
CA MET A 366 -3.46 -12.38 7.23
C MET A 366 -4.21 -11.90 8.47
N LEU A 367 -4.60 -10.63 8.50
CA LEU A 367 -5.19 -10.02 9.70
C LEU A 367 -6.58 -10.61 10.02
N TYR A 368 -7.34 -10.97 8.98
CA TYR A 368 -8.71 -11.50 9.08
C TYR A 368 -8.86 -12.89 8.46
N GLY A 369 -7.76 -13.57 8.18
CA GLY A 369 -7.68 -14.90 7.62
C GLY A 369 -7.12 -15.93 8.60
N THR A 370 -6.85 -17.12 8.06
CA THR A 370 -6.19 -18.22 8.79
C THR A 370 -5.05 -18.79 7.97
N PRO A 371 -3.97 -19.29 8.59
CA PRO A 371 -2.87 -19.92 7.86
C PRO A 371 -3.31 -21.17 7.09
N GLU A 372 -4.33 -21.86 7.56
CA GLU A 372 -4.90 -23.03 6.90
C GLU A 372 -5.61 -22.65 5.60
N ASP A 373 -6.38 -21.56 5.59
CA ASP A 373 -7.09 -21.08 4.40
C ASP A 373 -6.09 -20.56 3.34
N SER A 374 -5.09 -19.78 3.77
CA SER A 374 -4.02 -19.32 2.88
C SER A 374 -3.22 -20.49 2.28
N ALA A 375 -2.93 -21.53 3.06
CA ALA A 375 -2.27 -22.74 2.56
C ALA A 375 -3.16 -23.51 1.56
N ALA A 376 -4.47 -23.57 1.81
CA ALA A 376 -5.43 -24.20 0.89
C ALA A 376 -5.52 -23.42 -0.44
N GLN A 377 -5.49 -22.08 -0.39
CA GLN A 377 -5.45 -21.21 -1.57
C GLN A 377 -4.21 -21.53 -2.42
N LEU A 378 -3.02 -21.53 -1.84
CA LEU A 378 -1.79 -21.82 -2.58
C LEU A 378 -1.78 -23.27 -3.12
N ALA A 379 -2.27 -24.23 -2.36
CA ALA A 379 -2.40 -25.62 -2.81
C ALA A 379 -3.36 -25.71 -4.02
N TYR A 380 -4.47 -24.97 -4.01
CA TYR A 380 -5.40 -24.90 -5.13
C TYR A 380 -4.73 -24.33 -6.38
N LEU A 381 -4.07 -23.17 -6.27
CA LEU A 381 -3.40 -22.52 -7.39
C LEU A 381 -2.30 -23.41 -8.00
N LYS A 382 -1.55 -24.09 -7.14
CA LYS A 382 -0.54 -25.05 -7.57
C LYS A 382 -1.13 -26.26 -8.30
N LYS A 383 -2.25 -26.82 -7.83
CA LYS A 383 -2.96 -27.93 -8.51
C LYS A 383 -3.51 -27.51 -9.87
N ARG A 384 -3.92 -26.25 -10.02
CA ARG A 384 -4.31 -25.67 -11.31
C ARG A 384 -3.12 -25.41 -12.25
N GLY A 385 -1.88 -25.42 -11.72
CA GLY A 385 -0.68 -25.12 -12.50
C GLY A 385 -0.52 -23.64 -12.83
N TYR A 386 -1.10 -22.74 -12.05
CA TYR A 386 -0.99 -21.30 -12.29
C TYR A 386 0.38 -20.78 -11.88
N PRO A 387 1.03 -19.97 -12.74
CA PRO A 387 2.36 -19.45 -12.45
C PRO A 387 2.29 -18.30 -11.45
N ILE A 388 2.93 -18.48 -10.29
CA ILE A 388 3.02 -17.49 -9.21
C ILE A 388 4.45 -16.97 -9.13
N SER A 389 4.64 -15.66 -9.12
CA SER A 389 5.96 -15.04 -8.91
C SER A 389 6.26 -14.81 -7.44
N TYR A 390 5.31 -14.20 -6.72
CA TYR A 390 5.43 -13.80 -5.32
C TYR A 390 4.11 -13.99 -4.61
N VAL A 391 4.17 -14.11 -3.27
CA VAL A 391 2.99 -14.10 -2.40
C VAL A 391 3.09 -12.90 -1.47
N GLU A 392 2.14 -11.98 -1.59
CA GLU A 392 2.06 -10.78 -0.76
C GLU A 392 1.26 -11.08 0.51
N MET A 393 1.90 -10.89 1.66
CA MET A 393 1.46 -11.35 2.97
C MET A 393 0.64 -10.30 3.69
N GLY A 394 -0.63 -10.18 3.34
CA GLY A 394 -1.54 -9.17 3.88
C GLY A 394 -1.44 -7.82 3.20
N GLU A 395 -2.11 -6.82 3.77
CA GLU A 395 -2.19 -5.47 3.23
C GLU A 395 -2.24 -4.41 4.33
N GLU A 396 -1.33 -3.45 4.29
CA GLU A 396 -1.28 -2.27 5.16
C GLU A 396 -1.43 -2.56 6.68
N PRO A 397 -0.76 -3.55 7.27
CA PRO A 397 -0.92 -3.82 8.71
C PRO A 397 -0.44 -2.65 9.58
N ASP A 398 0.49 -1.86 9.07
CA ASP A 398 1.01 -0.63 9.67
C ASP A 398 -0.05 0.48 9.74
N GLY A 399 -1.02 0.50 8.84
CA GLY A 399 -2.20 1.40 8.83
C GLY A 399 -3.42 0.83 9.57
N GLN A 400 -3.39 -0.41 10.08
CA GLN A 400 -4.52 -1.09 10.71
C GLN A 400 -4.37 -1.34 12.21
N TYR A 401 -3.52 -0.58 12.88
CA TYR A 401 -3.26 -0.65 14.32
C TYR A 401 -2.57 -1.94 14.80
N MET A 402 -2.15 -2.82 13.89
CA MET A 402 -1.36 -4.00 14.23
C MET A 402 0.05 -3.58 14.70
N LEU A 403 0.48 -4.09 15.83
CA LEU A 403 1.87 -3.89 16.27
C LEU A 403 2.84 -4.75 15.43
N PRO A 404 4.06 -4.26 15.17
CA PRO A 404 5.03 -4.96 14.33
C PRO A 404 5.35 -6.39 14.78
N GLU A 405 5.48 -6.61 16.08
CA GLU A 405 5.77 -7.91 16.67
C GLU A 405 4.59 -8.87 16.51
N ASP A 406 3.36 -8.37 16.62
CA ASP A 406 2.15 -9.16 16.42
C ASP A 406 2.02 -9.59 14.95
N TYR A 407 2.25 -8.67 14.02
CA TYR A 407 2.31 -9.02 12.60
C TYR A 407 3.43 -10.03 12.32
N GLY A 408 4.61 -9.85 12.92
CA GLY A 408 5.73 -10.78 12.83
C GLY A 408 5.36 -12.19 13.28
N ALA A 409 4.63 -12.30 14.38
CA ALA A 409 4.15 -13.60 14.90
C ALA A 409 3.14 -14.27 13.96
N LEU A 410 2.23 -13.51 13.35
CA LEU A 410 1.35 -14.03 12.30
C LEU A 410 2.16 -14.42 11.06
N TYR A 411 3.06 -13.56 10.60
CA TYR A 411 3.92 -13.81 9.43
C TYR A 411 4.63 -15.16 9.51
N LEU A 412 5.25 -15.49 10.65
CA LEU A 412 5.96 -16.73 10.84
C LEU A 412 5.04 -17.97 10.77
N GLN A 413 3.81 -17.87 11.27
CA GLN A 413 2.82 -18.94 11.20
C GLN A 413 2.37 -19.16 9.76
N TRP A 414 2.02 -18.10 9.03
CA TRP A 414 1.66 -18.16 7.62
C TRP A 414 2.82 -18.67 6.77
N ALA A 415 4.02 -18.11 6.91
CA ALA A 415 5.20 -18.56 6.18
C ALA A 415 5.44 -20.06 6.38
N THR A 416 5.29 -20.56 7.61
CA THR A 416 5.41 -21.99 7.91
C THR A 416 4.34 -22.81 7.20
N ALA A 417 3.09 -22.35 7.18
CA ALA A 417 1.99 -23.06 6.51
C ALA A 417 2.16 -23.08 4.99
N LEU A 418 2.55 -21.95 4.40
CA LEU A 418 2.73 -21.80 2.95
C LEU A 418 3.95 -22.58 2.45
N HIS A 419 5.08 -22.53 3.15
CA HIS A 419 6.29 -23.31 2.79
C HIS A 419 6.10 -24.82 2.94
N ARG A 420 5.13 -25.29 3.72
CA ARG A 420 4.73 -26.72 3.69
C ARG A 420 4.02 -27.09 2.39
N VAL A 421 3.31 -26.16 1.75
CA VAL A 421 2.69 -26.39 0.43
C VAL A 421 3.77 -26.38 -0.65
N ASP A 422 4.66 -25.37 -0.62
CA ASP A 422 5.78 -25.25 -1.54
C ASP A 422 6.91 -24.41 -0.92
N ALA A 423 8.02 -25.06 -0.63
CA ALA A 423 9.19 -24.40 -0.04
C ALA A 423 9.89 -23.38 -0.95
N SER A 424 9.54 -23.32 -2.24
CA SER A 424 10.09 -22.37 -3.20
C SER A 424 9.30 -21.07 -3.30
N LEU A 425 8.16 -20.94 -2.62
CA LEU A 425 7.37 -19.72 -2.61
C LEU A 425 8.19 -18.54 -2.09
N LYS A 426 8.13 -17.43 -2.79
CA LYS A 426 8.73 -16.17 -2.38
C LYS A 426 7.68 -15.34 -1.64
N LEU A 427 7.77 -15.33 -0.31
CA LEU A 427 6.86 -14.63 0.56
C LEU A 427 7.41 -13.23 0.89
N GLY A 428 6.54 -12.26 1.06
CA GLY A 428 6.97 -10.89 1.39
C GLY A 428 5.78 -9.95 1.50
N GLY A 429 5.98 -8.72 1.24
CA GLY A 429 4.99 -7.67 1.43
C GLY A 429 5.31 -6.87 2.69
N PRO A 430 4.30 -6.41 3.40
CA PRO A 430 2.85 -6.56 3.18
C PRO A 430 2.18 -5.39 2.46
N VAL A 431 2.82 -4.73 1.53
CA VAL A 431 2.39 -3.46 0.95
C VAL A 431 2.18 -2.38 2.01
N PHE A 432 3.29 -1.98 2.63
CA PHE A 432 3.28 -0.96 3.69
C PHE A 432 2.65 0.35 3.24
N GLN A 433 1.85 0.95 4.12
CA GLN A 433 1.16 2.21 3.88
C GLN A 433 2.11 3.43 3.90
N GLY A 434 3.32 3.29 4.40
CA GLY A 434 4.29 4.39 4.53
C GLY A 434 4.49 5.13 3.20
N VAL A 435 3.94 6.35 3.09
CA VAL A 435 3.91 7.11 1.84
C VAL A 435 5.28 7.66 1.45
N ASN A 436 5.97 8.29 2.38
CA ASN A 436 7.27 8.90 2.18
C ASN A 436 8.25 8.55 3.31
N GLU A 437 7.80 7.86 4.34
CA GLU A 437 8.57 7.41 5.49
C GLU A 437 7.85 6.24 6.17
N ASP A 438 8.57 5.48 6.99
CA ASP A 438 8.00 4.40 7.79
C ASP A 438 6.99 4.92 8.82
N ILE A 439 5.89 4.19 9.00
CA ILE A 439 4.90 4.47 10.03
C ILE A 439 5.53 4.35 11.42
N LYS A 440 5.28 5.34 12.27
CA LYS A 440 5.72 5.30 13.67
C LYS A 440 4.58 4.80 14.55
N VAL A 441 4.93 3.91 15.47
CA VAL A 441 4.01 3.34 16.47
C VAL A 441 4.46 3.70 17.87
N TRP A 442 3.64 3.37 18.88
CA TRP A 442 4.01 3.60 20.27
C TRP A 442 5.37 2.99 20.57
N PRO A 443 6.24 3.73 21.29
CA PRO A 443 7.56 3.22 21.65
C PRO A 443 7.47 1.87 22.37
N ASP A 444 8.32 0.95 21.99
CA ASP A 444 8.53 -0.28 22.75
C ASP A 444 9.34 -0.01 24.05
N THR A 445 9.69 -1.05 24.77
CA THR A 445 10.47 -0.96 26.00
C THR A 445 11.89 -0.38 25.80
N GLN A 446 12.38 -0.35 24.56
CA GLN A 446 13.67 0.24 24.17
C GLN A 446 13.52 1.64 23.57
N GLY A 447 12.29 2.14 23.45
CA GLY A 447 12.00 3.44 22.85
C GLY A 447 11.96 3.43 21.33
N ARG A 448 11.92 2.27 20.67
CA ARG A 448 11.88 2.17 19.20
C ARG A 448 10.44 2.37 18.70
N THR A 449 10.30 3.14 17.65
CA THR A 449 9.00 3.56 17.08
C THR A 449 8.80 3.15 15.62
N SER A 450 9.86 2.76 14.90
CA SER A 450 9.79 2.29 13.51
C SER A 450 8.96 1.01 13.42
N TRP A 451 7.94 1.00 12.58
CA TRP A 451 7.12 -0.19 12.37
C TRP A 451 7.94 -1.28 11.65
N LEU A 452 8.55 -0.92 10.51
CA LEU A 452 9.36 -1.86 9.73
C LEU A 452 10.55 -2.38 10.54
N GLY A 453 11.28 -1.48 11.21
CA GLY A 453 12.48 -1.86 11.98
C GLY A 453 12.16 -2.89 13.04
N ARG A 454 11.06 -2.74 13.78
CA ARG A 454 10.63 -3.70 14.80
C ARG A 454 10.15 -5.02 14.20
N PHE A 455 9.45 -5.00 13.06
CA PHE A 455 9.07 -6.21 12.34
C PHE A 455 10.29 -7.01 11.86
N VAL A 456 11.24 -6.33 11.21
CA VAL A 456 12.49 -6.96 10.74
C VAL A 456 13.31 -7.53 11.90
N ASP A 457 13.39 -6.81 13.01
CA ASP A 457 14.08 -7.28 14.22
C ASP A 457 13.40 -8.52 14.83
N TYR A 458 12.06 -8.57 14.79
CA TYR A 458 11.31 -9.75 15.21
C TYR A 458 11.66 -10.98 14.37
N LEU A 459 11.68 -10.85 13.04
CA LEU A 459 12.07 -11.94 12.14
C LEU A 459 13.53 -12.38 12.38
N LYS A 460 14.46 -11.42 12.58
CA LYS A 460 15.87 -11.69 12.89
C LYS A 460 16.03 -12.44 14.22
N ALA A 461 15.31 -12.01 15.25
CA ALA A 461 15.36 -12.65 16.57
C ALA A 461 14.90 -14.12 16.54
N HIS A 462 13.97 -14.46 15.62
CA HIS A 462 13.51 -15.84 15.40
C HIS A 462 14.35 -16.62 14.37
N GLY A 463 15.40 -16.00 13.81
CA GLY A 463 16.24 -16.63 12.76
C GLY A 463 15.50 -16.86 11.44
N ARG A 464 14.44 -16.08 11.17
CA ARG A 464 13.51 -16.28 10.05
C ARG A 464 13.50 -15.11 9.05
N ILE A 465 14.50 -14.23 9.08
CA ILE A 465 14.59 -13.11 8.14
C ILE A 465 14.61 -13.57 6.67
N ALA A 466 15.10 -14.77 6.38
CA ALA A 466 15.10 -15.37 5.05
C ALA A 466 13.69 -15.67 4.50
N ASP A 467 12.67 -15.70 5.34
CA ASP A 467 11.29 -15.83 4.88
C ASP A 467 10.75 -14.53 4.26
N LEU A 468 11.42 -13.40 4.48
CA LEU A 468 11.11 -12.12 3.83
C LEU A 468 11.87 -12.04 2.50
N ALA A 469 11.31 -12.62 1.44
CA ALA A 469 11.93 -12.68 0.13
C ALA A 469 11.84 -11.36 -0.65
N PHE A 470 10.97 -10.45 -0.27
CA PHE A 470 10.83 -9.08 -0.77
C PHE A 470 10.06 -8.23 0.25
N MET A 471 10.22 -6.93 0.15
CA MET A 471 9.39 -5.96 0.88
C MET A 471 8.60 -5.13 -0.12
N SER A 472 7.31 -4.95 0.10
CA SER A 472 6.45 -4.11 -0.73
C SER A 472 5.86 -2.93 0.04
N PHE A 473 5.59 -1.84 -0.68
CA PHE A 473 5.03 -0.62 -0.12
C PHE A 473 4.21 0.13 -1.16
N GLU A 474 3.40 1.09 -0.69
CA GLU A 474 2.65 2.02 -1.53
C GLU A 474 3.44 3.30 -1.79
N HIS A 475 3.22 3.89 -2.97
CA HIS A 475 3.74 5.20 -3.27
C HIS A 475 2.63 6.14 -3.77
N TYR A 476 2.11 6.93 -2.85
CA TYR A 476 1.11 7.98 -3.07
C TYR A 476 1.63 9.30 -2.49
N PRO A 477 2.63 9.94 -3.12
CA PRO A 477 3.48 10.94 -2.47
C PRO A 477 2.79 12.23 -2.07
N PHE A 478 1.63 12.57 -2.69
CA PHE A 478 1.06 13.90 -2.55
C PHE A 478 -0.32 13.89 -1.88
N PRO A 479 -0.60 14.84 -0.97
CA PRO A 479 -1.95 15.02 -0.41
C PRO A 479 -2.96 15.36 -1.51
N PRO A 480 -4.11 14.68 -1.57
CA PRO A 480 -5.00 14.73 -2.74
C PRO A 480 -5.54 16.11 -3.07
N CYS A 481 -5.92 16.91 -2.05
CA CYS A 481 -6.54 18.20 -2.26
C CYS A 481 -5.54 19.37 -2.41
N ASP A 482 -4.26 19.10 -2.21
CA ASP A 482 -3.20 20.10 -2.23
C ASP A 482 -2.16 19.86 -3.34
N VAL A 483 -2.43 18.93 -4.28
CA VAL A 483 -1.50 18.61 -5.36
C VAL A 483 -1.35 19.83 -6.30
N THR A 484 -0.12 20.24 -6.48
CA THR A 484 0.25 21.36 -7.34
C THR A 484 1.33 20.96 -8.35
N TRP A 485 1.51 21.75 -9.40
CA TRP A 485 2.56 21.49 -10.39
C TRP A 485 3.97 21.40 -9.77
N SER A 486 4.23 22.17 -8.73
CA SER A 486 5.53 22.17 -8.04
C SER A 486 5.87 20.84 -7.36
N ASP A 487 4.89 20.00 -7.10
CA ASP A 487 5.10 18.68 -6.51
C ASP A 487 5.85 17.73 -7.45
N LEU A 488 5.68 17.89 -8.78
CA LEU A 488 6.48 17.15 -9.76
C LEU A 488 8.00 17.30 -9.55
N TYR A 489 8.43 18.48 -9.12
CA TYR A 489 9.87 18.71 -8.94
C TYR A 489 10.48 17.93 -7.79
N ARG A 490 9.64 17.43 -6.85
CA ARG A 490 10.06 16.68 -5.67
C ARG A 490 10.04 15.18 -5.89
N GLU A 491 9.28 14.69 -6.86
CA GLU A 491 9.03 13.25 -7.05
C GLU A 491 10.30 12.39 -7.08
N PRO A 492 11.34 12.69 -7.89
CA PRO A 492 12.54 11.84 -7.92
C PRO A 492 13.27 11.76 -6.57
N GLN A 493 13.22 12.84 -5.77
CA GLN A 493 13.81 12.89 -4.45
C GLN A 493 12.97 12.12 -3.43
N LEU A 494 11.63 12.20 -3.52
CA LEU A 494 10.73 11.46 -2.64
C LEU A 494 10.90 9.94 -2.84
N VAL A 495 10.96 9.48 -4.08
CA VAL A 495 11.24 8.08 -4.41
C VAL A 495 12.57 7.61 -3.85
N SER A 496 13.64 8.38 -4.06
CA SER A 496 14.96 8.02 -3.52
C SER A 496 14.97 8.04 -2.00
N HIS A 497 14.25 8.97 -1.39
CA HIS A 497 14.14 9.10 0.06
C HIS A 497 13.43 7.90 0.68
N ILE A 498 12.28 7.49 0.15
CA ILE A 498 11.53 6.36 0.73
C ILE A 498 12.31 5.05 0.62
N LEU A 499 12.98 4.79 -0.51
CA LEU A 499 13.82 3.59 -0.64
C LEU A 499 14.96 3.59 0.39
N GLN A 500 15.58 4.75 0.65
CA GLN A 500 16.62 4.86 1.67
C GLN A 500 16.04 4.73 3.08
N ALA A 501 14.86 5.32 3.36
CA ALA A 501 14.21 5.22 4.67
C ALA A 501 13.96 3.76 5.08
N TRP A 502 13.49 2.92 4.17
CA TRP A 502 13.32 1.50 4.45
C TRP A 502 14.65 0.79 4.79
N ARG A 503 15.76 1.17 4.15
CA ARG A 503 17.11 0.65 4.47
C ARG A 503 17.60 1.14 5.82
N ASP A 504 17.41 2.43 6.12
CA ASP A 504 17.82 3.05 7.38
C ASP A 504 17.05 2.47 8.58
N ASP A 505 15.79 2.07 8.37
CA ASP A 505 14.95 1.39 9.37
C ASP A 505 15.28 -0.12 9.50
N GLY A 506 16.29 -0.62 8.80
CA GLY A 506 16.90 -1.93 9.05
C GLY A 506 16.56 -3.05 8.08
N LEU A 507 15.90 -2.74 6.95
CA LEU A 507 15.66 -3.72 5.89
C LEU A 507 17.01 -4.20 5.31
N PRO A 508 17.29 -5.51 5.23
CA PRO A 508 18.53 -6.03 4.65
C PRO A 508 18.72 -5.60 3.19
N GLU A 509 19.98 -5.33 2.81
CA GLU A 509 20.33 -4.86 1.47
C GLU A 509 19.95 -5.85 0.34
N ASP A 510 19.95 -7.14 0.64
CA ASP A 510 19.62 -8.23 -0.28
C ASP A 510 18.10 -8.48 -0.41
N VAL A 511 17.26 -7.86 0.41
CA VAL A 511 15.81 -7.95 0.28
C VAL A 511 15.33 -6.95 -0.77
N PRO A 512 14.73 -7.39 -1.90
CA PRO A 512 14.22 -6.50 -2.95
C PRO A 512 13.12 -5.57 -2.43
N LEU A 513 13.18 -4.30 -2.81
CA LEU A 513 12.14 -3.30 -2.58
C LEU A 513 11.21 -3.23 -3.80
N MET A 514 9.91 -3.40 -3.57
CA MET A 514 8.88 -3.36 -4.60
C MET A 514 7.84 -2.30 -4.27
N ASN A 515 7.51 -1.47 -5.24
CA ASN A 515 6.33 -0.63 -5.19
C ASN A 515 5.18 -1.41 -5.81
N THR A 516 4.26 -1.91 -5.01
CA THR A 516 3.16 -2.76 -5.49
C THR A 516 1.82 -2.04 -5.59
N GLU A 517 1.79 -0.78 -5.15
CA GLU A 517 0.65 0.10 -5.33
C GLU A 517 1.11 1.56 -5.47
N SER A 518 0.75 2.23 -6.56
CA SER A 518 1.19 3.60 -6.77
C SER A 518 0.24 4.42 -7.62
N ASN A 519 0.07 5.66 -7.25
CA ASN A 519 -0.52 6.70 -8.07
C ASN A 519 -0.13 8.09 -7.50
N VAL A 520 -0.54 9.18 -8.15
CA VAL A 520 -0.25 10.57 -7.74
C VAL A 520 -0.62 10.82 -6.27
N SER A 521 -1.73 10.26 -5.81
CA SER A 521 -2.25 10.42 -4.45
C SER A 521 -3.15 9.24 -4.09
N TRP A 522 -3.41 9.07 -2.80
CA TRP A 522 -4.28 8.00 -2.27
C TRP A 522 -5.79 8.28 -2.39
N GLN A 523 -6.17 9.46 -2.82
CA GLN A 523 -7.57 9.86 -3.03
C GLN A 523 -7.71 10.60 -4.35
N LEU A 524 -8.84 10.39 -5.02
CA LEU A 524 -9.13 11.02 -6.30
C LEU A 524 -8.96 12.54 -6.28
N ALA A 525 -8.11 13.05 -7.17
CA ALA A 525 -7.83 14.46 -7.39
C ALA A 525 -7.69 14.73 -8.89
N GLN A 526 -8.07 15.94 -9.35
CA GLN A 526 -8.05 16.26 -10.77
C GLN A 526 -6.71 16.01 -11.48
N PRO A 527 -5.53 16.24 -10.84
CA PRO A 527 -4.23 15.96 -11.48
C PRO A 527 -4.03 14.54 -12.03
N PHE A 528 -4.79 13.54 -11.56
CA PHE A 528 -4.71 12.16 -12.07
C PHE A 528 -5.00 12.04 -13.58
N THR A 529 -5.87 12.89 -14.11
CA THR A 529 -6.28 12.87 -15.52
C THR A 529 -5.65 13.98 -16.34
N GLU A 530 -4.90 14.89 -15.73
CA GLU A 530 -4.16 15.94 -16.41
C GLU A 530 -2.80 15.43 -16.93
N ILE A 531 -2.12 16.24 -17.74
CA ILE A 531 -0.76 15.92 -18.22
C ILE A 531 0.24 15.75 -17.05
N PHE A 532 -0.05 16.34 -15.90
CA PHE A 532 0.69 16.16 -14.65
C PHE A 532 0.97 14.68 -14.34
N ALA A 533 -0.06 13.84 -14.43
CA ALA A 533 0.06 12.43 -14.06
C ALA A 533 0.96 11.64 -15.02
N ALA A 534 1.01 12.01 -16.29
CA ALA A 534 1.95 11.42 -17.25
C ALA A 534 3.41 11.71 -16.89
N LEU A 535 3.68 12.97 -16.51
CA LEU A 535 5.02 13.42 -16.12
C LEU A 535 5.44 12.77 -14.81
N TRP A 536 4.52 12.75 -13.83
CA TRP A 536 4.73 12.08 -12.54
C TRP A 536 5.06 10.59 -12.73
N LEU A 537 4.27 9.85 -13.50
CA LEU A 537 4.49 8.41 -13.71
C LEU A 537 5.85 8.12 -14.34
N ALA A 538 6.26 8.91 -15.34
CA ALA A 538 7.55 8.74 -15.99
C ALA A 538 8.72 9.03 -15.04
N ASP A 539 8.61 10.08 -14.21
CA ASP A 539 9.61 10.41 -13.19
C ASP A 539 9.64 9.37 -12.06
N SER A 540 8.48 8.93 -11.58
CA SER A 540 8.38 7.94 -10.51
C SER A 540 9.03 6.62 -10.90
N VAL A 541 8.66 6.05 -12.06
CA VAL A 541 9.24 4.80 -12.57
C VAL A 541 10.75 4.93 -12.81
N GLY A 542 11.17 6.00 -13.47
CA GLY A 542 12.58 6.23 -13.78
C GLY A 542 13.45 6.41 -12.54
N ALA A 543 12.99 7.19 -11.57
CA ALA A 543 13.67 7.42 -10.29
C ALA A 543 13.73 6.15 -9.45
N PHE A 544 12.63 5.39 -9.39
CA PHE A 544 12.53 4.14 -8.63
C PHE A 544 13.56 3.11 -9.10
N LEU A 545 13.60 2.84 -10.40
CA LEU A 545 14.57 1.90 -10.96
C LEU A 545 16.02 2.40 -10.82
N THR A 546 16.24 3.71 -10.99
CA THR A 546 17.60 4.29 -10.82
C THR A 546 18.09 4.19 -9.38
N ALA A 547 17.18 4.30 -8.41
CA ALA A 547 17.49 4.17 -6.98
C ALA A 547 17.61 2.72 -6.49
N GLY A 548 17.48 1.73 -7.38
CA GLY A 548 17.64 0.31 -7.06
C GLY A 548 16.36 -0.41 -6.66
N GLY A 549 15.19 0.17 -6.95
CA GLY A 549 13.90 -0.50 -6.77
C GLY A 549 13.75 -1.69 -7.71
N ALA A 550 13.24 -2.80 -7.20
CA ALA A 550 13.22 -4.08 -7.91
C ALA A 550 12.02 -4.24 -8.85
N ALA A 551 10.83 -3.78 -8.44
CA ALA A 551 9.64 -3.84 -9.27
C ALA A 551 8.68 -2.70 -8.93
N TYR A 552 8.07 -2.13 -9.97
CA TYR A 552 7.11 -1.04 -9.91
C TYR A 552 5.79 -1.48 -10.56
N TYR A 553 4.72 -1.48 -9.78
CA TYR A 553 3.38 -1.82 -10.24
C TYR A 553 2.49 -0.58 -10.21
N HIS A 554 2.11 -0.11 -11.39
CA HIS A 554 1.15 1.00 -11.53
C HIS A 554 -0.27 0.54 -11.23
N SER A 555 -1.02 1.28 -10.42
CA SER A 555 -2.34 0.87 -9.93
C SER A 555 -3.45 1.84 -10.37
N PRO A 556 -4.62 1.32 -10.83
CA PRO A 556 -4.90 -0.04 -11.31
C PRO A 556 -4.87 -0.15 -12.84
N ILE A 557 -4.89 -1.39 -13.36
CA ILE A 557 -4.94 -1.63 -14.81
C ILE A 557 -6.37 -1.61 -15.37
N GLN A 558 -7.37 -1.98 -14.57
CA GLN A 558 -8.76 -2.03 -15.00
C GLN A 558 -9.33 -0.62 -15.26
N PRO A 559 -10.35 -0.51 -16.14
CA PRO A 559 -11.07 0.74 -16.31
C PRO A 559 -11.89 1.08 -15.07
N GLU A 560 -11.91 2.35 -14.72
CA GLU A 560 -12.73 2.89 -13.63
C GLU A 560 -13.58 4.06 -14.12
N PRO A 561 -14.83 4.20 -13.62
CA PRO A 561 -15.67 5.32 -13.97
C PRO A 561 -15.12 6.63 -13.38
N LEU A 562 -15.44 7.73 -14.05
CA LEU A 562 -15.20 9.05 -13.50
C LEU A 562 -15.95 9.24 -12.19
N ARG A 563 -15.25 9.80 -11.20
CA ARG A 563 -15.80 10.15 -9.89
C ARG A 563 -15.44 11.58 -9.51
N SER A 564 -16.26 12.20 -8.68
CA SER A 564 -15.93 13.48 -8.09
C SER A 564 -14.80 13.28 -7.07
N GLY A 565 -13.71 13.99 -7.26
CA GLY A 565 -12.56 14.07 -6.36
C GLY A 565 -12.28 15.49 -5.92
N CYS A 566 -11.10 15.72 -5.36
CA CYS A 566 -10.65 17.07 -5.06
C CYS A 566 -10.48 17.87 -6.36
N HIS A 567 -11.09 19.05 -6.43
CA HIS A 567 -10.98 20.00 -7.53
C HIS A 567 -11.52 19.55 -8.89
N GLY A 568 -12.28 18.44 -8.96
CA GLY A 568 -12.91 18.03 -10.22
C GLY A 568 -13.27 16.56 -10.30
N TRP A 569 -13.66 16.16 -11.51
CA TRP A 569 -13.97 14.77 -11.84
C TRP A 569 -12.77 14.09 -12.46
N THR A 570 -12.48 12.88 -11.99
CA THR A 570 -11.26 12.17 -12.33
C THR A 570 -11.44 10.64 -12.21
N THR A 571 -10.42 9.88 -12.57
CA THR A 571 -10.32 8.42 -12.36
C THR A 571 -8.90 8.06 -11.97
N TYR A 572 -8.71 6.94 -11.30
CA TYR A 572 -7.37 6.48 -10.89
C TYR A 572 -6.53 5.96 -12.07
N GLY A 573 -7.16 5.28 -13.01
CA GLY A 573 -6.45 4.42 -13.93
C GLY A 573 -6.12 5.05 -15.28
N ASN A 574 -5.75 4.14 -16.17
CA ASN A 574 -5.36 4.44 -17.55
C ASN A 574 -6.53 4.82 -18.46
N PHE A 575 -7.79 4.64 -18.00
CA PHE A 575 -8.95 4.74 -18.86
C PHE A 575 -10.06 5.60 -18.25
N VAL A 576 -10.69 6.40 -19.07
CA VAL A 576 -11.96 7.05 -18.75
C VAL A 576 -13.08 6.10 -19.15
N ALA A 577 -13.83 5.60 -18.18
CA ALA A 577 -14.94 4.69 -18.42
C ALA A 577 -16.28 5.28 -17.97
N ASP A 578 -17.38 4.72 -18.49
CA ASP A 578 -18.72 4.98 -17.99
C ASP A 578 -19.05 4.09 -16.78
N GLU A 579 -20.25 4.26 -16.20
CA GLU A 579 -20.73 3.45 -15.07
C GLU A 579 -20.90 1.95 -15.41
N SER A 580 -20.85 1.58 -16.68
CA SER A 580 -20.86 0.21 -17.16
C SER A 580 -19.46 -0.32 -17.51
N LEU A 581 -18.41 0.46 -17.20
CA LEU A 581 -17.00 0.21 -17.50
C LEU A 581 -16.66 0.13 -18.99
N ASN A 582 -17.50 0.70 -19.85
CA ASN A 582 -17.11 0.87 -21.25
C ASN A 582 -16.07 2.00 -21.34
N ILE A 583 -14.91 1.69 -21.89
CA ILE A 583 -13.82 2.65 -22.09
C ILE A 583 -14.26 3.67 -23.16
N ARG A 584 -14.14 4.97 -22.81
CA ARG A 584 -14.52 6.09 -23.66
C ARG A 584 -13.30 6.88 -24.17
N ALA A 585 -12.24 6.96 -23.38
CA ALA A 585 -11.00 7.63 -23.72
C ALA A 585 -9.86 7.10 -22.86
N HIS A 586 -8.64 7.49 -23.21
CA HIS A 586 -7.44 7.19 -22.45
C HIS A 586 -7.02 8.40 -21.59
N THR A 587 -6.45 8.15 -20.43
CA THR A 587 -5.85 9.20 -19.60
C THR A 587 -4.42 9.50 -20.03
N SER A 588 -3.85 10.57 -19.52
CA SER A 588 -2.44 10.90 -19.76
C SER A 588 -1.49 9.80 -19.27
N GLN A 589 -1.83 9.10 -18.19
CA GLN A 589 -1.06 7.98 -17.64
C GLN A 589 -0.98 6.79 -18.61
N TYR A 590 -2.04 6.52 -19.36
CA TYR A 590 -2.02 5.48 -20.39
C TYR A 590 -0.92 5.74 -21.44
N PHE A 591 -0.83 6.97 -21.93
CA PHE A 591 0.17 7.31 -22.95
C PHE A 591 1.60 7.32 -22.38
N ALA A 592 1.79 7.77 -21.14
CA ALA A 592 3.06 7.63 -20.45
C ALA A 592 3.46 6.16 -20.25
N SER A 593 2.51 5.32 -19.84
CA SER A 593 2.71 3.86 -19.73
C SER A 593 3.21 3.26 -21.04
N ARG A 594 2.62 3.64 -22.17
CA ARG A 594 3.04 3.18 -23.49
C ARG A 594 4.45 3.65 -23.86
N LEU A 595 4.84 4.88 -23.54
CA LEU A 595 6.20 5.35 -23.75
C LEU A 595 7.22 4.59 -22.92
N ILE A 596 6.89 4.33 -21.66
CA ILE A 596 7.75 3.54 -20.75
C ILE A 596 7.89 2.11 -21.27
N ASN A 597 6.78 1.42 -21.49
CA ASN A 597 6.78 -0.03 -21.73
C ASN A 597 7.06 -0.42 -23.18
N LEU A 598 6.72 0.43 -24.17
CA LEU A 598 6.83 0.06 -25.59
C LEU A 598 7.96 0.78 -26.32
N GLU A 599 8.43 1.92 -25.77
CA GLU A 599 9.50 2.70 -26.44
C GLU A 599 10.78 2.73 -25.60
N TRP A 600 10.72 2.93 -24.26
CA TRP A 600 11.90 3.06 -23.41
C TRP A 600 12.54 1.69 -23.13
N VAL A 601 11.75 0.69 -22.77
CA VAL A 601 12.21 -0.69 -22.55
C VAL A 601 11.80 -1.62 -23.69
N LYS A 602 12.20 -2.89 -23.60
CA LYS A 602 11.79 -3.94 -24.54
C LYS A 602 11.44 -5.21 -23.77
N HIS A 603 10.17 -5.45 -23.61
CA HIS A 603 9.66 -6.69 -23.02
C HIS A 603 10.12 -7.92 -23.83
N GLY A 604 10.28 -9.06 -23.18
CA GLY A 604 10.76 -10.30 -23.79
C GLY A 604 12.24 -10.30 -24.20
N ALA A 605 12.99 -9.22 -23.91
CA ALA A 605 14.40 -9.13 -24.30
C ALA A 605 15.38 -9.48 -23.17
N GLY A 606 14.89 -9.57 -21.91
CA GLY A 606 15.71 -9.86 -20.74
C GLY A 606 16.27 -8.60 -20.07
N VAL A 607 17.40 -8.78 -19.36
CA VAL A 607 17.92 -7.76 -18.44
C VAL A 607 18.38 -6.49 -19.14
N HIS A 608 17.86 -5.36 -18.69
CA HIS A 608 18.25 -4.00 -19.05
C HIS A 608 19.18 -3.43 -17.96
N ARG A 609 20.02 -2.47 -18.33
CA ARG A 609 20.89 -1.75 -17.39
C ARG A 609 20.49 -0.27 -17.39
N ILE A 610 20.19 0.30 -16.22
CA ILE A 610 19.88 1.72 -16.06
C ILE A 610 21.10 2.48 -15.54
N PHE A 611 21.33 3.67 -16.06
CA PHE A 611 22.50 4.47 -15.78
C PHE A 611 22.11 5.86 -15.25
N PRO A 612 22.92 6.48 -14.37
CA PRO A 612 22.67 7.83 -13.93
C PRO A 612 22.63 8.81 -15.11
N ALA A 613 21.60 9.62 -15.15
CA ALA A 613 21.46 10.66 -16.17
C ALA A 613 20.83 11.91 -15.57
N GLY A 614 21.07 13.09 -16.20
CA GLY A 614 20.48 14.34 -15.71
C GLY A 614 20.74 15.53 -16.60
N CYS A 615 20.06 16.64 -16.29
CA CYS A 615 20.18 17.92 -16.94
C CYS A 615 20.35 19.04 -15.90
N GLU A 616 21.18 20.04 -16.20
CA GLU A 616 21.45 21.17 -15.29
C GLU A 616 20.44 22.32 -15.44
N LEU A 617 19.49 22.22 -16.36
CA LEU A 617 18.47 23.26 -16.56
C LEU A 617 17.59 23.39 -15.32
N LYS A 618 17.54 24.62 -14.80
CA LYS A 618 16.73 24.96 -13.62
C LYS A 618 15.91 26.22 -13.88
N ASP A 619 14.78 26.32 -13.17
CA ASP A 619 14.02 27.56 -13.08
C ASP A 619 14.68 28.58 -12.13
N THR A 620 14.05 29.71 -11.95
CA THR A 620 14.52 30.78 -11.05
C THR A 620 14.42 30.40 -9.57
N ALA A 621 13.62 29.42 -9.23
CA ALA A 621 13.49 28.88 -7.87
C ALA A 621 14.50 27.76 -7.58
N GLY A 622 15.24 27.30 -8.60
CA GLY A 622 16.24 26.26 -8.49
C GLY A 622 15.72 24.84 -8.77
N HIS A 623 14.48 24.70 -9.21
CA HIS A 623 13.93 23.40 -9.57
C HIS A 623 14.53 22.89 -10.88
N VAL A 624 14.91 21.63 -10.92
CA VAL A 624 15.36 20.97 -12.15
C VAL A 624 14.14 20.82 -13.08
N LEU A 625 14.25 21.34 -14.30
CA LEU A 625 13.14 21.34 -15.27
C LEU A 625 13.11 20.10 -16.17
N ILE A 626 14.25 19.43 -16.36
CA ILE A 626 14.35 18.22 -17.18
C ILE A 626 14.98 17.10 -16.34
N THR A 627 14.29 15.98 -16.23
CA THR A 627 14.84 14.72 -15.72
C THR A 627 15.12 13.75 -16.86
N ALA A 628 16.06 12.84 -16.63
CA ALA A 628 16.50 11.88 -17.64
C ALA A 628 16.85 10.53 -17.00
N TYR A 629 16.45 9.46 -17.67
CA TYR A 629 16.69 8.08 -17.27
C TYR A 629 17.21 7.28 -18.46
N ALA A 630 18.45 6.87 -18.40
CA ALA A 630 19.16 6.22 -19.50
C ALA A 630 19.21 4.70 -19.30
N VAL A 631 18.80 3.96 -20.30
CA VAL A 631 18.80 2.49 -20.28
C VAL A 631 19.60 1.96 -21.48
N GLU A 632 20.50 1.04 -21.20
CA GLU A 632 21.08 0.17 -22.23
C GLU A 632 20.24 -1.11 -22.31
N ARG A 633 19.72 -1.35 -23.50
CA ARG A 633 18.83 -2.48 -23.79
C ARG A 633 19.63 -3.70 -24.25
N PRO A 634 19.09 -4.93 -24.10
CA PRO A 634 19.76 -6.15 -24.56
C PRO A 634 20.03 -6.20 -26.07
N ASP A 635 19.25 -5.46 -26.87
CA ASP A 635 19.45 -5.34 -28.34
C ASP A 635 20.57 -4.35 -28.73
N ARG A 636 21.30 -3.81 -27.74
CA ARG A 636 22.39 -2.84 -27.89
C ARG A 636 21.91 -1.45 -28.35
N GLU A 637 20.64 -1.16 -28.23
CA GLU A 637 20.13 0.21 -28.32
C GLU A 637 20.19 0.87 -26.94
N TRP A 638 20.44 2.17 -26.96
CA TRP A 638 20.25 3.04 -25.81
C TRP A 638 18.92 3.74 -25.91
N SER A 639 18.23 3.83 -24.80
CA SER A 639 16.97 4.52 -24.66
C SER A 639 17.04 5.55 -23.54
N LEU A 640 16.65 6.78 -23.82
CA LEU A 640 16.53 7.84 -22.81
C LEU A 640 15.07 8.20 -22.64
N LEU A 641 14.57 8.08 -21.41
CA LEU A 641 13.28 8.64 -21.00
C LEU A 641 13.56 10.03 -20.45
N LEU A 642 13.02 11.05 -21.11
CA LEU A 642 13.20 12.46 -20.78
C LEU A 642 11.86 13.05 -20.35
N VAL A 643 11.83 13.78 -19.24
CA VAL A 643 10.63 14.44 -18.74
C VAL A 643 10.87 15.94 -18.66
N ASN A 644 10.14 16.71 -19.46
CA ASN A 644 10.15 18.17 -19.39
C ASN A 644 9.02 18.67 -18.50
N ARG A 645 9.37 19.17 -17.33
CA ARG A 645 8.44 19.70 -16.32
C ARG A 645 8.19 21.21 -16.46
N ASP A 646 8.75 21.85 -17.49
CA ASP A 646 8.45 23.24 -17.85
C ASP A 646 7.11 23.31 -18.58
N GLN A 647 6.12 23.93 -17.97
CA GLN A 647 4.79 24.12 -18.55
C GLN A 647 4.76 25.00 -19.79
N SER A 648 5.74 25.86 -19.93
CA SER A 648 5.69 26.98 -20.89
C SER A 648 6.66 26.80 -22.04
N ASN A 649 7.78 26.13 -21.84
CA ASN A 649 8.87 26.15 -22.81
C ASN A 649 9.27 24.76 -23.28
N ALA A 650 9.45 24.62 -24.58
CA ALA A 650 10.21 23.54 -25.19
C ALA A 650 11.71 23.81 -25.07
N HIS A 651 12.51 22.80 -24.89
CA HIS A 651 13.95 22.89 -24.69
C HIS A 651 14.72 22.11 -25.74
N PRO A 652 15.71 22.69 -26.40
CA PRO A 652 16.67 21.97 -27.24
C PRO A 652 17.62 21.19 -26.33
N VAL A 653 17.80 19.88 -26.59
CA VAL A 653 18.64 19.00 -25.80
C VAL A 653 19.61 18.20 -26.68
N VAL A 654 20.77 17.86 -26.12
CA VAL A 654 21.78 16.99 -26.72
C VAL A 654 22.17 15.91 -25.72
N PRO A 655 21.89 14.62 -25.99
CA PRO A 655 22.38 13.53 -25.16
C PRO A 655 23.87 13.34 -25.30
N VAL A 656 24.57 13.31 -24.16
CA VAL A 656 26.04 13.15 -24.09
C VAL A 656 26.34 12.01 -23.10
N PHE A 657 27.01 10.98 -23.56
CA PHE A 657 27.36 9.81 -22.76
C PHE A 657 28.85 9.82 -22.44
N HIS A 658 29.20 9.55 -21.19
CA HIS A 658 30.58 9.48 -20.72
C HIS A 658 30.91 8.04 -20.29
N ASP A 659 31.91 7.43 -20.94
CA ASP A 659 32.38 6.10 -20.56
C ASP A 659 33.37 6.15 -19.37
N GLN A 660 33.78 4.99 -18.88
CA GLN A 660 34.73 4.84 -17.76
C GLN A 660 36.12 5.45 -18.05
N ASN A 661 36.47 5.70 -19.33
CA ASN A 661 37.74 6.28 -19.74
C ASN A 661 37.64 7.81 -19.95
N GLY A 662 36.43 8.38 -19.72
CA GLY A 662 36.14 9.78 -19.98
C GLY A 662 35.91 10.14 -21.45
N HIS A 663 35.75 9.14 -22.32
CA HIS A 663 35.40 9.42 -23.73
C HIS A 663 33.94 9.84 -23.80
N THR A 664 33.69 10.79 -24.66
CA THR A 664 32.35 11.28 -24.96
C THR A 664 31.78 10.54 -26.15
N MET A 665 30.57 10.01 -26.02
CA MET A 665 29.81 9.30 -27.04
C MET A 665 28.46 9.97 -27.25
N HIS A 666 27.85 9.77 -28.42
CA HIS A 666 26.57 10.33 -28.80
C HIS A 666 25.71 9.25 -29.46
N LEU A 667 24.39 9.47 -29.52
CA LEU A 667 23.53 8.69 -30.39
C LEU A 667 23.89 8.96 -31.85
N GLY A 668 23.97 7.92 -32.68
CA GLY A 668 24.34 8.03 -34.10
C GLY A 668 23.47 7.17 -35.01
N GLY A 669 23.36 7.60 -36.29
CA GLY A 669 22.47 7.00 -37.27
C GLY A 669 20.99 7.20 -36.94
N PRO A 670 20.11 6.26 -37.33
CA PRO A 670 18.67 6.43 -37.08
C PRO A 670 18.33 6.44 -35.59
N VAL A 671 17.87 7.56 -35.08
CA VAL A 671 17.34 7.72 -33.71
C VAL A 671 15.82 7.85 -33.79
N ARG A 672 15.11 6.91 -33.17
CA ARG A 672 13.67 6.97 -33.01
C ARG A 672 13.30 7.91 -31.86
N MET A 673 12.37 8.79 -32.11
CA MET A 673 11.78 9.69 -31.13
C MET A 673 10.30 9.35 -30.93
N ALA A 674 9.87 9.24 -29.69
CA ALA A 674 8.45 9.15 -29.35
C ALA A 674 8.17 10.15 -28.23
N SER A 675 7.16 11.03 -28.41
CA SER A 675 6.86 12.07 -27.43
C SER A 675 5.36 12.24 -27.19
N PHE A 676 5.01 12.58 -25.96
CA PHE A 676 3.65 12.87 -25.53
C PHE A 676 3.67 14.01 -24.52
N GLY A 677 2.81 14.99 -24.71
CA GLY A 677 2.81 16.17 -23.84
C GLY A 677 1.53 16.99 -23.97
N SER A 678 1.56 18.21 -23.43
CA SER A 678 0.41 19.12 -23.39
C SER A 678 -0.14 19.55 -24.75
N GLU A 679 0.59 19.29 -25.85
CA GLU A 679 0.12 19.54 -27.21
C GLU A 679 -0.72 18.39 -27.77
N GLN A 680 -0.56 17.18 -27.25
CA GLN A 680 -1.29 15.97 -27.63
C GLN A 680 -2.42 15.63 -26.67
N TYR A 681 -2.46 16.30 -25.50
CA TYR A 681 -3.40 15.96 -24.45
C TYR A 681 -3.81 17.16 -23.62
N THR A 682 -5.11 17.41 -23.52
CA THR A 682 -5.67 18.45 -22.64
C THR A 682 -6.92 17.90 -21.96
N TRP A 683 -6.95 17.95 -20.63
CA TRP A 683 -8.13 17.54 -19.86
C TRP A 683 -9.14 18.67 -19.75
N HIS A 684 -10.41 18.37 -20.05
CA HIS A 684 -11.53 19.30 -19.92
C HIS A 684 -12.45 18.81 -18.80
N SER A 685 -12.53 19.59 -17.73
CA SER A 685 -13.38 19.31 -16.58
C SER A 685 -14.81 19.78 -16.88
N ASP A 686 -15.77 18.82 -16.92
CA ASP A 686 -17.19 19.05 -17.20
C ASP A 686 -18.07 18.06 -16.41
N GLY A 687 -17.81 17.97 -15.10
CA GLY A 687 -18.52 17.02 -14.25
C GLY A 687 -18.40 15.57 -14.75
N PRO A 688 -19.50 14.81 -14.78
CA PRO A 688 -19.46 13.43 -15.30
C PRO A 688 -19.15 13.33 -16.81
N ASN A 689 -19.14 14.43 -17.53
CA ASN A 689 -18.79 14.50 -18.97
C ASN A 689 -17.33 14.95 -19.19
N SER A 690 -16.53 15.01 -18.13
CA SER A 690 -15.11 15.35 -18.24
C SER A 690 -14.40 14.40 -19.21
N ARG A 691 -13.49 14.92 -20.02
CA ARG A 691 -12.82 14.19 -21.08
C ARG A 691 -11.51 14.83 -21.51
N PRO A 692 -10.58 14.07 -22.10
CA PRO A 692 -9.47 14.68 -22.83
C PRO A 692 -9.91 15.17 -24.22
N ASP A 693 -9.32 16.30 -24.66
CA ASP A 693 -9.43 16.82 -26.02
C ASP A 693 -8.32 17.88 -26.26
N PRO A 694 -7.28 17.62 -27.06
CA PRO A 694 -6.98 16.33 -27.71
C PRO A 694 -6.70 15.20 -26.70
N ASP A 695 -6.79 13.94 -27.17
CA ASP A 695 -6.62 12.71 -26.38
C ASP A 695 -5.49 11.79 -26.90
N GLY A 696 -4.42 12.39 -27.41
CA GLY A 696 -3.30 11.67 -28.02
C GLY A 696 -3.46 11.45 -29.51
N PRO A 697 -2.75 10.51 -30.15
CA PRO A 697 -1.70 9.64 -29.60
C PRO A 697 -0.35 10.33 -29.42
N PRO A 698 0.66 9.65 -28.85
CA PRO A 698 2.06 10.13 -28.89
C PRO A 698 2.55 10.32 -30.32
N LEU A 699 3.35 11.36 -30.55
CA LEU A 699 4.01 11.58 -31.81
C LEU A 699 5.25 10.72 -31.92
N SER A 700 5.54 10.17 -33.09
CA SER A 700 6.77 9.45 -33.34
C SER A 700 7.41 9.83 -34.67
N SER A 701 8.74 9.93 -34.67
CA SER A 701 9.54 10.19 -35.84
C SER A 701 10.90 9.48 -35.72
N THR A 702 11.67 9.52 -36.80
CA THR A 702 13.06 9.03 -36.82
C THR A 702 13.91 10.11 -37.45
N GLU A 703 15.06 10.40 -36.84
CA GLU A 703 16.05 11.35 -37.30
C GLU A 703 17.40 10.65 -37.45
N ASP A 704 18.13 10.95 -38.53
CA ASP A 704 19.50 10.47 -38.70
C ASP A 704 20.45 11.38 -37.91
N ALA A 705 20.92 10.89 -36.78
CA ALA A 705 21.64 11.69 -35.80
C ALA A 705 23.15 11.55 -35.90
N ASP A 706 23.85 12.61 -35.52
CA ASP A 706 25.29 12.66 -35.28
C ASP A 706 25.59 13.39 -33.96
N ALA A 707 26.85 13.61 -33.65
CA ALA A 707 27.31 14.29 -32.44
C ALA A 707 26.79 15.73 -32.26
N ASN A 708 26.29 16.37 -33.32
CA ASN A 708 25.78 17.75 -33.30
C ASN A 708 24.25 17.81 -33.33
N THR A 709 23.59 16.68 -33.39
CA THR A 709 22.12 16.63 -33.50
C THR A 709 21.46 17.11 -32.23
N VAL A 710 20.60 18.10 -32.38
CA VAL A 710 19.84 18.73 -31.30
C VAL A 710 18.38 18.27 -31.37
N PHE A 711 17.91 17.59 -30.34
CA PHE A 711 16.52 17.19 -30.24
C PHE A 711 15.69 18.26 -29.53
N THR A 712 14.46 18.48 -29.94
CA THR A 712 13.55 19.40 -29.26
C THR A 712 12.63 18.64 -28.33
N LEU A 713 12.78 18.86 -27.02
CA LEU A 713 11.91 18.30 -25.98
C LEU A 713 10.72 19.24 -25.77
N PRO A 714 9.47 18.87 -26.12
CA PRO A 714 8.31 19.76 -26.02
C PRO A 714 8.03 20.18 -24.57
N LYS A 715 7.26 21.25 -24.37
CA LYS A 715 6.83 21.69 -23.04
C LYS A 715 5.92 20.65 -22.39
N ALA A 716 5.97 20.54 -21.08
CA ALA A 716 5.13 19.62 -20.29
C ALA A 716 4.98 18.27 -21.00
N SER A 717 6.10 17.53 -21.18
CA SER A 717 6.10 16.33 -22.02
C SER A 717 7.02 15.24 -21.49
N VAL A 718 6.71 14.02 -21.89
CA VAL A 718 7.58 12.84 -21.80
C VAL A 718 8.07 12.51 -23.22
N MET A 719 9.35 12.25 -23.37
CA MET A 719 9.95 11.84 -24.64
C MET A 719 10.89 10.66 -24.45
N VAL A 720 10.84 9.73 -25.37
CA VAL A 720 11.85 8.67 -25.48
C VAL A 720 12.70 8.89 -26.73
N LEU A 721 14.01 8.94 -26.52
CA LEU A 721 15.00 8.88 -27.60
C LEU A 721 15.63 7.48 -27.61
N ARG A 722 15.64 6.81 -28.76
CA ARG A 722 16.18 5.45 -28.87
C ARG A 722 17.03 5.29 -30.11
N GLY A 723 18.26 4.84 -29.92
CA GLY A 723 19.22 4.64 -31.01
C GLY A 723 20.49 3.90 -30.56
N LYS A 724 21.42 3.77 -31.46
CA LYS A 724 22.73 3.18 -31.17
C LYS A 724 23.76 4.27 -30.87
N MET A 725 24.83 3.87 -30.20
CA MET A 725 26.00 4.76 -30.08
C MET A 725 26.70 4.87 -31.44
N GLY A 726 27.00 6.12 -31.83
CA GLY A 726 27.74 6.48 -33.05
C GLY A 726 29.22 6.51 -32.83
#